data_4c32698859026b91c0b928132c773547
#
_entry.id   4c32698859026b91c0b928132c773547
#
_cell.length_a   1.000
_cell.length_b   1.000
_cell.length_c   1.000
_cell.angle_alpha   90.00
_cell.angle_beta   90.00
_cell.angle_gamma   90.00
#
_symmetry.space_group_name_H-M   'P 1'
#
loop_
_entity.id
_entity.type
_entity.pdbx_description
1 polymer ?
#
loop_
_entity_poly.entity_id
_entity_poly.type
_entity_poly.pdbx_seq_one_letter_code
_entity_poly.pdbx_strand_id
1 'polypeptide(L)'
;HLYSTTELSGYKGKQAYTAIRGEVFNLNGIISGHRAAIPVISSKTLQQYAGTDATNIFPVQVNALCNGVTGSISPWVTLDNNNNTDANAQYHDFRAYRGVDVRPDWNYEQMWYMRSRFRVGMIGYTPKEIDNAKQDGRTLVVYNKEIYEITDYISQGNQGGVMVPDGMAPPPDLDRTILAPEIVSLMAQNPGADVTQQLDRLPLDPAVLGRQRVCLRNLYFIGKLDERNSARCTFSKYILLALSVVMVATIGFKFFAALQFGGARPPEEQDKFVICQVPCYTEDTDSIRKTVNSLAKLKYDDRRKLLILICDGNIVGAGNDAPTPQLVLDLLGADTSQEAEPYSFVSLGEGSKQHNMARVYSGLYEHAGHMVPYLVIAKCGRPTETTKPGNRGKRDSQLVLMRFLNKVHFGLPMCPLELEMYHQIKNVIGVNPSFYEYILQVDADTEVEPTALTRMVASFVHDKKIIGLCGETAISNEQQSLTTMLQVYEYYISHHMVKAFESLFGSITCLPGCFSMFRIRTPDTQRPLFIANSVLEDYAENRVDTLHLKNLLYLGEDRYLTTLVLKHFPDYKTVFVRHARCTTTVPDSWRVLLSQRRRWINSTVHNLVELLRTPQLCGFCLFSMRFVVMLDLLSTIIAPVTIGYLVYLVVVVSVDGGSIPFTSIMLLAAIYGFQAIIFLLHRANLARFVFIMR
;
A
#
# COMPACT_ATOMS: atom_id res chain seq x y z
N HIS A 1 16.68 24.26 -8.69
CA HIS A 1 15.70 24.00 -9.72
C HIS A 1 16.31 24.19 -11.11
N LEU A 2 15.90 23.35 -12.11
CA LEU A 2 16.32 23.52 -13.51
C LEU A 2 15.12 24.02 -14.31
N TYR A 3 15.34 25.04 -15.12
CA TYR A 3 14.37 25.60 -16.06
C TYR A 3 14.85 25.38 -17.50
N SER A 4 14.03 24.78 -18.36
CA SER A 4 14.33 24.78 -19.77
C SER A 4 14.15 26.21 -20.36
N THR A 5 14.73 26.48 -21.50
CA THR A 5 14.56 27.76 -22.20
C THR A 5 13.09 28.04 -22.53
N THR A 6 12.32 26.99 -22.85
CA THR A 6 10.88 27.06 -23.08
C THR A 6 10.10 27.31 -21.82
N GLU A 7 10.43 26.64 -20.69
CA GLU A 7 9.84 26.92 -19.38
C GLU A 7 10.10 28.36 -18.95
N LEU A 8 11.36 28.86 -19.10
CA LEU A 8 11.70 30.22 -18.75
C LEU A 8 10.87 31.25 -19.53
N SER A 9 10.63 31.00 -20.83
CA SER A 9 9.84 31.91 -21.68
C SER A 9 8.41 32.10 -21.23
N GLY A 10 7.85 31.18 -20.41
CA GLY A 10 6.54 31.27 -19.80
C GLY A 10 6.47 32.23 -18.61
N TYR A 11 7.62 32.58 -17.99
CA TYR A 11 7.68 33.43 -16.80
C TYR A 11 7.77 34.94 -17.12
N LYS A 12 6.74 35.45 -17.85
CA LYS A 12 6.64 36.85 -18.26
C LYS A 12 5.59 37.67 -17.48
N GLY A 13 4.81 37.02 -16.63
CA GLY A 13 3.65 37.60 -15.95
C GLY A 13 3.90 37.97 -14.47
N LYS A 14 2.99 37.55 -13.60
CA LYS A 14 3.07 37.80 -12.14
C LYS A 14 4.35 37.26 -11.50
N GLN A 15 4.85 36.16 -12.01
CA GLN A 15 6.18 35.63 -11.70
C GLN A 15 7.07 35.90 -12.91
N ALA A 16 7.96 36.88 -12.79
CA ALA A 16 8.91 37.24 -13.82
C ALA A 16 10.30 36.70 -13.46
N TYR A 17 10.85 35.85 -14.31
CA TYR A 17 12.23 35.32 -14.18
C TYR A 17 13.07 35.68 -15.38
N THR A 18 14.36 35.85 -15.16
CA THR A 18 15.34 36.11 -16.21
C THR A 18 16.57 35.23 -16.00
N ALA A 19 17.24 34.85 -17.06
CA ALA A 19 18.50 34.14 -16.97
C ALA A 19 19.68 35.11 -17.16
N ILE A 20 20.75 34.89 -16.44
CA ILE A 20 22.04 35.58 -16.61
C ILE A 20 23.13 34.54 -16.42
N ARG A 21 23.93 34.31 -17.48
CA ARG A 21 25.02 33.32 -17.47
C ARG A 21 24.59 31.94 -16.94
N GLY A 22 23.48 31.43 -17.47
CA GLY A 22 22.94 30.12 -17.10
C GLY A 22 22.30 30.01 -15.72
N GLU A 23 22.23 31.08 -14.94
CA GLU A 23 21.56 31.15 -13.65
C GLU A 23 20.24 31.91 -13.78
N VAL A 24 19.17 31.41 -13.16
CA VAL A 24 17.82 31.98 -13.24
C VAL A 24 17.53 32.79 -11.97
N PHE A 25 17.09 34.02 -12.15
CA PHE A 25 16.83 34.99 -11.09
C PHE A 25 15.39 35.46 -11.09
N ASN A 26 14.87 35.75 -9.90
CA ASN A 26 13.55 36.37 -9.72
C ASN A 26 13.65 37.88 -10.07
N LEU A 27 13.14 38.26 -11.22
CA LEU A 27 13.19 39.62 -11.72
C LEU A 27 12.36 40.59 -10.87
N ASN A 28 11.23 40.13 -10.29
CA ASN A 28 10.40 40.99 -9.44
C ASN A 28 11.15 41.51 -8.21
N GLY A 29 12.03 40.68 -7.63
CA GLY A 29 12.87 41.09 -6.50
C GLY A 29 13.94 42.11 -6.96
N ILE A 30 14.49 41.95 -8.16
CA ILE A 30 15.49 42.86 -8.75
C ILE A 30 14.87 44.22 -9.09
N ILE A 31 13.64 44.23 -9.67
CA ILE A 31 12.93 45.47 -10.02
C ILE A 31 12.74 46.36 -8.80
N SER A 32 12.42 45.82 -7.64
CA SER A 32 12.26 46.61 -6.43
C SER A 32 13.52 47.30 -5.96
N GLY A 33 14.68 46.64 -6.10
CA GLY A 33 16.00 47.25 -5.82
C GLY A 33 16.44 48.30 -6.86
N HIS A 34 16.15 48.08 -8.13
CA HIS A 34 16.49 48.97 -9.21
C HIS A 34 15.80 50.34 -9.19
N ARG A 35 14.66 50.45 -8.47
CA ARG A 35 13.97 51.75 -8.28
C ARG A 35 14.78 52.77 -7.51
N ALA A 36 15.81 52.35 -6.76
CA ALA A 36 16.73 53.22 -6.04
C ALA A 36 17.93 53.67 -6.90
N ALA A 37 18.07 53.18 -8.13
CA ALA A 37 19.16 53.59 -9.03
C ALA A 37 18.90 54.96 -9.62
N ILE A 38 19.96 55.70 -9.93
CA ILE A 38 19.92 57.00 -10.60
C ILE A 38 20.69 56.88 -11.95
N PRO A 39 20.05 57.13 -13.10
CA PRO A 39 18.63 57.50 -13.29
C PRO A 39 17.66 56.37 -12.98
N VAL A 40 16.45 56.72 -12.53
CA VAL A 40 15.39 55.76 -12.23
C VAL A 40 14.93 55.06 -13.52
N ILE A 41 15.09 53.73 -13.58
CA ILE A 41 14.71 52.93 -14.73
C ILE A 41 13.24 52.47 -14.55
N SER A 42 12.46 52.54 -15.63
CA SER A 42 11.07 52.09 -15.62
C SER A 42 10.96 50.60 -15.36
N SER A 43 10.03 50.19 -14.51
CA SER A 43 9.69 48.76 -14.30
C SER A 43 9.31 48.05 -15.59
N LYS A 44 8.70 48.74 -16.55
CA LYS A 44 8.38 48.19 -17.89
C LYS A 44 9.62 47.81 -18.67
N THR A 45 10.68 48.63 -18.64
CA THR A 45 11.95 48.34 -19.30
C THR A 45 12.58 47.08 -18.72
N LEU A 46 12.60 46.96 -17.41
CA LEU A 46 13.13 45.76 -16.74
C LEU A 46 12.29 44.51 -17.01
N GLN A 47 10.96 44.65 -17.10
CA GLN A 47 10.05 43.53 -17.43
C GLN A 47 10.25 42.99 -18.86
N GLN A 48 10.83 43.74 -19.77
CA GLN A 48 11.13 43.26 -21.14
C GLN A 48 12.10 42.06 -21.12
N TYR A 49 12.92 41.95 -20.10
CA TYR A 49 13.87 40.84 -19.92
C TYR A 49 13.24 39.64 -19.23
N ALA A 50 11.97 39.71 -18.83
CA ALA A 50 11.26 38.58 -18.25
C ALA A 50 11.10 37.44 -19.27
N GLY A 51 11.44 36.22 -18.87
CA GLY A 51 11.37 35.04 -19.73
C GLY A 51 12.49 34.96 -20.78
N THR A 52 13.55 35.81 -20.71
CA THR A 52 14.63 35.82 -21.65
C THR A 52 15.99 35.67 -20.96
N ASP A 53 17.04 35.40 -21.74
CA ASP A 53 18.43 35.47 -21.28
C ASP A 53 18.95 36.92 -21.42
N ALA A 54 19.28 37.52 -20.29
CA ALA A 54 19.77 38.88 -20.17
C ALA A 54 21.31 38.96 -20.05
N THR A 55 22.04 37.90 -20.37
CA THR A 55 23.50 37.84 -20.25
C THR A 55 24.17 38.99 -20.99
N ASN A 56 23.66 39.36 -22.16
CA ASN A 56 24.23 40.40 -23.03
C ASN A 56 24.12 41.83 -22.49
N ILE A 57 23.37 42.06 -21.40
CA ILE A 57 23.28 43.32 -20.69
C ILE A 57 24.49 43.56 -19.78
N PHE A 58 25.23 42.50 -19.46
CA PHE A 58 26.31 42.56 -18.47
C PHE A 58 27.68 42.28 -19.12
N PRO A 59 28.27 43.27 -19.73
CA PRO A 59 29.66 43.17 -20.21
C PRO A 59 30.63 42.91 -19.05
N VAL A 60 31.59 42.01 -19.26
CA VAL A 60 32.49 41.60 -18.19
C VAL A 60 33.92 41.93 -18.49
N GLN A 61 34.66 42.32 -17.46
CA GLN A 61 36.09 42.45 -17.44
C GLN A 61 36.72 41.08 -17.31
N VAL A 62 37.37 40.56 -18.33
CA VAL A 62 37.90 39.19 -18.37
C VAL A 62 38.89 38.92 -17.25
N ASN A 63 39.84 39.82 -17.03
CA ASN A 63 40.88 39.68 -16.01
C ASN A 63 40.33 39.71 -14.56
N ALA A 64 39.14 40.26 -14.34
CA ALA A 64 38.46 40.21 -13.03
C ALA A 64 37.84 38.84 -12.72
N LEU A 65 37.49 38.06 -13.76
CA LEU A 65 36.82 36.77 -13.67
C LEU A 65 37.70 35.57 -13.97
N CYS A 66 38.85 35.80 -14.60
CA CYS A 66 39.73 34.76 -15.12
C CYS A 66 41.19 35.24 -15.19
N ASN A 67 42.10 34.39 -14.70
CA ASN A 67 43.54 34.66 -14.71
C ASN A 67 44.28 34.07 -15.96
N GLY A 68 43.55 33.50 -16.93
CA GLY A 68 44.10 32.92 -18.14
C GLY A 68 45.04 31.73 -17.94
N VAL A 69 45.86 31.48 -18.93
CA VAL A 69 46.84 30.38 -18.92
C VAL A 69 48.07 30.78 -18.11
N THR A 70 48.58 31.98 -18.35
CA THR A 70 49.83 32.50 -17.78
C THR A 70 49.72 32.97 -16.33
N GLY A 71 48.51 33.19 -15.83
CA GLY A 71 48.23 33.67 -14.48
C GLY A 71 47.82 35.16 -14.42
N SER A 72 47.92 35.89 -15.54
CA SER A 72 47.46 37.28 -15.70
C SER A 72 46.96 37.52 -17.11
N ILE A 73 45.80 38.12 -17.25
CA ILE A 73 45.25 38.59 -18.53
C ILE A 73 45.22 40.12 -18.53
N SER A 74 45.52 40.71 -19.67
CA SER A 74 45.46 42.16 -19.83
C SER A 74 44.02 42.70 -19.59
N PRO A 75 43.87 43.85 -18.95
CA PRO A 75 42.57 44.50 -18.79
C PRO A 75 41.89 44.90 -20.10
N TRP A 76 42.65 44.96 -21.21
CA TRP A 76 42.17 45.30 -22.57
C TRP A 76 41.52 44.08 -23.28
N VAL A 77 41.61 42.88 -22.72
CA VAL A 77 41.02 41.67 -23.30
C VAL A 77 39.56 41.57 -22.94
N THR A 78 38.70 41.36 -23.92
CA THR A 78 37.24 41.20 -23.77
C THR A 78 36.81 39.84 -24.26
N LEU A 79 35.66 39.41 -23.77
CA LEU A 79 35.03 38.16 -24.21
C LEU A 79 34.23 38.38 -25.51
N ASP A 80 33.56 39.52 -25.62
CA ASP A 80 32.57 39.81 -26.65
C ASP A 80 33.12 40.65 -27.78
N ASN A 81 32.74 40.34 -29.02
CA ASN A 81 32.80 41.28 -30.12
C ASN A 81 31.64 42.28 -29.98
N ASN A 82 31.85 43.54 -30.36
CA ASN A 82 30.89 44.64 -30.23
C ASN A 82 29.49 44.40 -30.85
N ASN A 83 29.29 43.31 -31.59
CA ASN A 83 28.06 43.06 -32.34
C ASN A 83 26.96 42.38 -31.54
N ASN A 84 27.21 41.83 -30.32
CA ASN A 84 26.25 41.07 -29.55
C ASN A 84 25.84 41.75 -28.22
N THR A 85 26.18 43.00 -27.99
CA THR A 85 25.80 43.74 -26.78
C THR A 85 24.42 44.37 -26.94
N ASP A 86 23.57 44.20 -25.93
CA ASP A 86 22.29 44.89 -25.83
C ASP A 86 22.53 46.43 -25.76
N ALA A 87 21.63 47.24 -26.33
CA ALA A 87 21.69 48.69 -26.25
C ALA A 87 21.75 49.24 -24.81
N ASN A 88 21.17 48.50 -23.85
CA ASN A 88 21.17 48.85 -22.43
C ASN A 88 22.46 48.41 -21.70
N ALA A 89 23.37 47.67 -22.36
CA ALA A 89 24.61 47.21 -21.75
C ALA A 89 25.51 48.35 -21.29
N GLN A 90 25.43 49.51 -21.92
CA GLN A 90 26.18 50.74 -21.55
C GLN A 90 25.98 51.15 -20.08
N TYR A 91 24.82 50.84 -19.48
CA TYR A 91 24.52 51.17 -18.08
C TYR A 91 25.16 50.20 -17.08
N HIS A 92 25.63 49.05 -17.54
CA HIS A 92 26.28 48.03 -16.74
C HIS A 92 27.73 47.78 -17.10
N ASP A 93 28.28 48.64 -18.00
CA ASP A 93 29.67 48.52 -18.46
C ASP A 93 30.59 49.34 -17.55
N PHE A 94 31.19 48.67 -16.56
CA PHE A 94 32.17 49.24 -15.63
C PHE A 94 33.61 48.79 -15.96
N ARG A 95 33.88 48.37 -17.20
CA ARG A 95 35.20 47.93 -17.63
C ARG A 95 36.19 49.08 -17.65
N ALA A 96 37.47 48.77 -17.41
CA ALA A 96 38.54 49.76 -17.20
C ALA A 96 38.75 50.78 -18.34
N TYR A 97 38.23 50.50 -19.53
CA TYR A 97 38.39 51.37 -20.71
C TYR A 97 37.10 52.14 -21.08
N ARG A 98 36.07 52.09 -20.27
CA ARG A 98 34.73 52.59 -20.68
C ARG A 98 34.28 53.86 -19.96
N GLY A 99 34.92 54.41 -19.03
CA GLY A 99 34.41 55.63 -18.42
C GLY A 99 35.10 56.09 -17.16
N VAL A 100 34.47 57.06 -16.49
CA VAL A 100 35.00 57.69 -15.29
C VAL A 100 34.82 56.81 -14.04
N ASP A 101 33.78 55.96 -14.02
CA ASP A 101 33.49 55.06 -12.91
C ASP A 101 33.92 53.63 -13.26
N VAL A 102 35.16 53.31 -13.00
CA VAL A 102 35.80 52.04 -13.35
C VAL A 102 35.73 51.10 -12.15
N ARG A 103 34.93 50.02 -12.26
CA ARG A 103 34.79 48.96 -11.26
C ARG A 103 34.86 47.58 -11.93
N PRO A 104 36.04 47.09 -12.27
CA PRO A 104 36.21 45.86 -13.04
C PRO A 104 35.61 44.64 -12.37
N ASP A 105 35.54 44.61 -11.02
CA ASP A 105 34.96 43.53 -10.21
C ASP A 105 33.45 43.66 -10.00
N TRP A 106 32.80 44.72 -10.51
CA TRP A 106 31.40 45.01 -10.31
C TRP A 106 30.48 43.85 -10.70
N ASN A 107 30.73 43.19 -11.82
CA ASN A 107 29.92 42.08 -12.26
C ASN A 107 30.01 40.89 -11.27
N TYR A 108 31.21 40.60 -10.76
CA TYR A 108 31.41 39.54 -9.76
C TYR A 108 30.66 39.83 -8.45
N GLU A 109 30.76 41.04 -7.94
CA GLU A 109 30.07 41.46 -6.72
C GLU A 109 28.56 41.43 -6.88
N GLN A 110 28.02 41.93 -8.01
CA GLN A 110 26.60 41.92 -8.29
C GLN A 110 26.05 40.49 -8.46
N MET A 111 26.78 39.61 -9.16
CA MET A 111 26.39 38.20 -9.29
C MET A 111 26.37 37.49 -7.92
N TRP A 112 27.32 37.77 -7.04
CA TRP A 112 27.32 37.24 -5.69
C TRP A 112 26.07 37.70 -4.91
N TYR A 113 25.74 39.00 -4.95
CA TYR A 113 24.53 39.57 -4.34
C TYR A 113 23.26 38.95 -4.92
N MET A 114 23.14 38.83 -6.23
CA MET A 114 21.99 38.26 -6.91
C MET A 114 21.81 36.77 -6.59
N ARG A 115 22.92 36.02 -6.56
CA ARG A 115 22.90 34.59 -6.18
C ARG A 115 22.38 34.37 -4.78
N SER A 116 22.76 35.24 -3.84
CA SER A 116 22.33 35.08 -2.43
C SER A 116 20.87 35.44 -2.18
N ARG A 117 20.28 36.35 -2.98
CA ARG A 117 18.92 36.87 -2.73
C ARG A 117 17.88 36.49 -3.76
N PHE A 118 18.22 36.38 -5.02
CA PHE A 118 17.25 36.31 -6.11
C PHE A 118 17.37 35.07 -6.98
N ARG A 119 18.39 34.23 -6.81
CA ARG A 119 18.54 33.02 -7.60
C ARG A 119 17.45 32.00 -7.25
N VAL A 120 16.65 31.59 -8.24
CA VAL A 120 15.60 30.57 -8.15
C VAL A 120 16.00 29.24 -8.76
N GLY A 121 17.03 29.23 -9.62
CA GLY A 121 17.49 27.99 -10.25
C GLY A 121 18.59 28.24 -11.29
N MET A 122 18.72 27.28 -12.21
CA MET A 122 19.66 27.33 -13.33
C MET A 122 18.96 26.91 -14.62
N ILE A 123 19.51 27.32 -15.76
CA ILE A 123 19.07 26.82 -17.08
C ILE A 123 19.47 25.37 -17.20
N GLY A 124 18.54 24.55 -17.67
CA GLY A 124 18.73 23.11 -17.94
C GLY A 124 18.65 22.87 -19.45
N TYR A 125 19.65 22.19 -20.00
CA TYR A 125 19.66 21.74 -21.39
C TYR A 125 19.50 20.22 -21.42
N THR A 126 18.55 19.76 -22.19
CA THR A 126 18.37 18.32 -22.44
C THR A 126 19.46 17.81 -23.39
N PRO A 127 19.81 16.51 -23.37
CA PRO A 127 20.75 15.94 -24.36
C PRO A 127 20.36 16.24 -25.81
N LYS A 128 19.05 16.25 -26.09
CA LYS A 128 18.54 16.57 -27.43
C LYS A 128 18.79 18.03 -27.84
N GLU A 129 18.66 18.98 -26.92
CA GLU A 129 18.97 20.41 -27.19
C GLU A 129 20.47 20.62 -27.42
N ILE A 130 21.33 19.87 -26.73
CA ILE A 130 22.78 19.87 -26.93
C ILE A 130 23.13 19.32 -28.32
N ASP A 131 22.49 18.21 -28.74
CA ASP A 131 22.66 17.63 -30.07
C ASP A 131 22.19 18.60 -31.19
N ASN A 132 21.07 19.27 -30.98
CA ASN A 132 20.57 20.28 -31.92
C ASN A 132 21.54 21.44 -32.02
N ALA A 133 22.06 21.97 -30.92
CA ALA A 133 23.07 23.03 -30.92
C ALA A 133 24.33 22.61 -31.64
N LYS A 134 24.77 21.37 -31.54
CA LYS A 134 25.87 20.80 -32.32
C LYS A 134 25.57 20.84 -33.84
N GLN A 135 24.33 20.48 -34.24
CA GLN A 135 23.93 20.55 -35.66
C GLN A 135 23.92 21.99 -36.18
N ASP A 136 23.61 22.96 -35.32
CA ASP A 136 23.64 24.40 -35.62
C ASP A 136 25.08 24.96 -35.63
N GLY A 137 26.09 24.12 -35.46
CA GLY A 137 27.50 24.52 -35.48
C GLY A 137 28.00 25.14 -34.17
N ARG A 138 27.22 25.03 -33.08
CA ARG A 138 27.62 25.53 -31.76
C ARG A 138 28.50 24.49 -31.05
N THR A 139 29.58 24.95 -30.40
CA THR A 139 30.47 24.10 -29.61
C THR A 139 30.08 24.14 -28.14
N LEU A 140 29.14 23.27 -27.79
CA LEU A 140 28.73 23.01 -26.41
C LEU A 140 29.38 21.72 -25.91
N VAL A 141 29.88 21.71 -24.69
CA VAL A 141 30.39 20.49 -24.05
C VAL A 141 29.85 20.36 -22.63
N VAL A 142 29.78 19.11 -22.15
CA VAL A 142 29.41 18.81 -20.77
C VAL A 142 30.68 18.52 -19.97
N TYR A 143 30.84 19.19 -18.84
CA TYR A 143 31.87 18.92 -17.84
C TYR A 143 31.27 18.95 -16.44
N ASN A 144 31.36 17.85 -15.70
CA ASN A 144 30.76 17.70 -14.38
C ASN A 144 29.25 18.05 -14.35
N LYS A 145 28.47 17.60 -15.36
CA LYS A 145 27.05 17.92 -15.55
C LYS A 145 26.75 19.42 -15.76
N GLU A 146 27.74 20.23 -15.94
CA GLU A 146 27.63 21.64 -16.32
C GLU A 146 27.93 21.80 -17.81
N ILE A 147 27.24 22.73 -18.45
CA ILE A 147 27.36 22.95 -19.91
C ILE A 147 28.11 24.23 -20.14
N TYR A 148 29.08 24.14 -21.04
CA TYR A 148 29.98 25.20 -21.41
C TYR A 148 29.91 25.42 -22.90
N GLU A 149 29.83 26.69 -23.32
CA GLU A 149 29.84 27.09 -24.71
C GLU A 149 31.06 27.94 -25.05
N ILE A 150 31.86 27.51 -26.02
CA ILE A 150 33.05 28.22 -26.48
C ILE A 150 33.00 28.59 -27.97
N THR A 151 31.79 28.57 -28.56
CA THR A 151 31.58 28.83 -30.00
C THR A 151 32.24 30.14 -30.45
N ASP A 152 31.96 31.26 -29.76
CA ASP A 152 32.46 32.56 -30.11
C ASP A 152 33.98 32.66 -29.93
N TYR A 153 34.55 32.02 -28.91
CA TYR A 153 35.98 31.98 -28.67
C TYR A 153 36.74 31.26 -29.79
N ILE A 154 36.19 30.16 -30.28
CA ILE A 154 36.77 29.42 -31.43
C ILE A 154 36.63 30.24 -32.70
N SER A 155 35.51 30.88 -32.96
CA SER A 155 35.29 31.71 -34.15
C SER A 155 36.23 32.92 -34.23
N GLN A 156 36.71 33.38 -33.07
CA GLN A 156 37.70 34.47 -32.96
C GLN A 156 39.18 34.00 -33.04
N GLY A 157 39.40 32.76 -33.47
CA GLY A 157 40.72 32.19 -33.59
C GLY A 157 41.39 31.81 -32.27
N ASN A 158 40.60 31.37 -31.29
CA ASN A 158 41.05 30.97 -29.95
C ASN A 158 41.73 32.11 -29.14
N GLN A 159 41.29 33.33 -29.38
CA GLN A 159 41.78 34.52 -28.71
C GLN A 159 40.64 35.41 -28.26
N GLY A 160 40.82 36.12 -27.15
CA GLY A 160 39.89 37.16 -26.72
C GLY A 160 39.88 38.37 -27.65
N GLY A 161 38.75 39.08 -27.69
CA GLY A 161 38.66 40.39 -28.33
C GLY A 161 39.55 41.41 -27.63
N VAL A 162 39.83 42.52 -28.31
CA VAL A 162 40.59 43.65 -27.73
C VAL A 162 39.75 44.90 -27.79
N MET A 163 39.65 45.60 -26.68
CA MET A 163 38.98 46.89 -26.62
C MET A 163 39.83 47.85 -25.80
N VAL A 164 40.18 48.90 -26.38
CA VAL A 164 40.99 50.00 -25.79
C VAL A 164 40.20 51.30 -25.83
N PRO A 165 40.52 52.31 -24.99
CA PRO A 165 39.90 53.60 -25.07
C PRO A 165 40.14 54.27 -26.48
N ASP A 166 39.19 55.13 -26.88
CA ASP A 166 39.24 55.82 -28.13
C ASP A 166 40.55 56.65 -28.24
N GLY A 167 41.30 56.46 -29.36
CA GLY A 167 42.55 57.11 -29.59
C GLY A 167 43.78 56.39 -29.07
N MET A 168 43.66 55.24 -28.43
CA MET A 168 44.80 54.42 -28.01
C MET A 168 44.98 53.22 -28.95
N ALA A 169 46.25 52.91 -29.30
CA ALA A 169 46.55 51.63 -29.96
C ALA A 169 46.77 50.52 -28.94
N PRO A 170 46.28 49.27 -29.21
CA PRO A 170 46.52 48.13 -28.30
C PRO A 170 48.06 47.88 -28.21
N PRO A 171 48.56 47.43 -27.03
CA PRO A 171 49.96 47.03 -26.89
C PRO A 171 50.31 45.92 -27.89
N PRO A 172 51.52 45.97 -28.50
CA PRO A 172 51.93 45.06 -29.58
C PRO A 172 52.05 43.59 -29.10
N ASP A 173 52.36 43.35 -27.81
CA ASP A 173 52.57 42.01 -27.21
C ASP A 173 51.47 41.64 -26.25
N LEU A 174 50.22 41.87 -26.59
CA LEU A 174 49.08 41.59 -25.77
C LEU A 174 48.74 40.07 -25.73
N ASP A 175 48.96 39.42 -24.60
CA ASP A 175 48.48 38.05 -24.44
C ASP A 175 46.91 38.03 -24.38
N ARG A 176 46.32 37.40 -25.39
CA ARG A 176 44.86 37.29 -25.61
C ARG A 176 44.35 35.89 -25.32
N THR A 177 45.21 34.99 -24.80
CA THR A 177 44.91 33.59 -24.60
C THR A 177 44.15 33.40 -23.27
N ILE A 178 42.86 33.14 -23.34
CA ILE A 178 42.01 32.93 -22.17
C ILE A 178 42.07 31.47 -21.74
N LEU A 179 41.86 30.53 -22.69
CA LEU A 179 41.83 29.08 -22.45
C LEU A 179 43.09 28.43 -23.03
N ALA A 180 43.58 27.41 -22.34
CA ALA A 180 44.71 26.60 -22.81
C ALA A 180 44.36 25.89 -24.13
N PRO A 181 45.27 25.84 -25.12
CA PRO A 181 45.03 25.23 -26.43
C PRO A 181 44.56 23.76 -26.34
N GLU A 182 45.06 23.03 -25.37
CA GLU A 182 44.69 21.64 -25.12
C GLU A 182 43.20 21.50 -24.71
N ILE A 183 42.69 22.43 -23.89
CA ILE A 183 41.29 22.48 -23.49
C ILE A 183 40.40 22.85 -24.66
N VAL A 184 40.81 23.89 -25.43
CA VAL A 184 40.05 24.34 -26.61
C VAL A 184 39.96 23.23 -27.65
N SER A 185 41.09 22.56 -27.95
CA SER A 185 41.13 21.47 -28.93
C SER A 185 40.28 20.27 -28.47
N LEU A 186 40.32 19.92 -27.18
CA LEU A 186 39.48 18.87 -26.61
C LEU A 186 37.99 19.20 -26.79
N MET A 187 37.56 20.42 -26.44
CA MET A 187 36.17 20.84 -26.54
C MET A 187 35.69 20.97 -27.99
N ALA A 188 36.55 21.49 -28.88
CA ALA A 188 36.25 21.63 -30.31
C ALA A 188 36.10 20.28 -31.03
N GLN A 189 36.87 19.27 -30.63
CA GLN A 189 36.79 17.93 -31.21
C GLN A 189 35.60 17.11 -30.69
N ASN A 190 35.04 17.48 -29.54
CA ASN A 190 33.96 16.73 -28.88
C ASN A 190 32.69 17.57 -28.62
N PRO A 191 32.11 18.26 -29.61
CA PRO A 191 30.92 19.06 -29.43
C PRO A 191 29.75 18.15 -29.07
N GLY A 192 29.01 18.50 -28.03
CA GLY A 192 27.87 17.74 -27.50
C GLY A 192 28.24 16.61 -26.54
N ALA A 193 29.50 16.29 -26.37
CA ALA A 193 29.95 15.17 -25.55
C ALA A 193 30.25 15.57 -24.09
N ASP A 194 30.23 14.59 -23.20
CA ASP A 194 30.74 14.72 -21.83
C ASP A 194 32.27 14.50 -21.84
N VAL A 195 33.00 15.55 -21.59
CA VAL A 195 34.47 15.58 -21.59
C VAL A 195 35.04 15.53 -20.17
N THR A 196 34.26 15.23 -19.16
CA THR A 196 34.69 15.27 -17.75
C THR A 196 35.96 14.46 -17.49
N GLN A 197 35.99 13.19 -17.89
CA GLN A 197 37.16 12.34 -17.67
C GLN A 197 38.38 12.74 -18.49
N GLN A 198 38.16 13.26 -19.70
CA GLN A 198 39.24 13.66 -20.62
C GLN A 198 39.87 14.95 -20.15
N LEU A 199 39.07 15.95 -19.73
CA LEU A 199 39.54 17.23 -19.22
C LEU A 199 40.34 17.08 -17.93
N ASP A 200 39.90 16.19 -17.02
CA ASP A 200 40.60 15.93 -15.76
C ASP A 200 41.92 15.17 -15.94
N ARG A 201 42.13 14.52 -17.10
CA ARG A 201 43.34 13.77 -17.43
C ARG A 201 44.29 14.53 -18.37
N LEU A 202 43.99 15.78 -18.71
CA LEU A 202 44.88 16.57 -19.56
C LEU A 202 46.25 16.73 -18.89
N PRO A 203 47.34 16.63 -19.67
CA PRO A 203 48.70 16.78 -19.17
C PRO A 203 49.07 18.25 -18.91
N LEU A 204 48.27 18.93 -18.10
CA LEU A 204 48.46 20.32 -17.67
C LEU A 204 48.90 20.39 -16.22
N ASP A 205 49.67 21.40 -15.87
CA ASP A 205 49.97 21.69 -14.46
C ASP A 205 48.68 21.87 -13.66
N PRO A 206 48.54 21.20 -12.49
CA PRO A 206 47.36 21.30 -11.64
C PRO A 206 46.96 22.75 -11.30
N ALA A 207 47.93 23.68 -11.18
CA ALA A 207 47.64 25.08 -10.93
C ALA A 207 47.03 25.78 -12.18
N VAL A 208 47.49 25.42 -13.37
CA VAL A 208 46.90 25.89 -14.62
C VAL A 208 45.53 25.33 -14.82
N LEU A 209 45.35 24.02 -14.63
CA LEU A 209 44.02 23.37 -14.74
C LEU A 209 43.02 23.99 -13.75
N GLY A 210 43.43 24.27 -12.51
CA GLY A 210 42.61 24.97 -11.54
C GLY A 210 42.13 26.34 -12.00
N ARG A 211 43.06 27.19 -12.55
CA ARG A 211 42.70 28.49 -13.11
C ARG A 211 41.76 28.34 -14.30
N GLN A 212 42.03 27.38 -15.19
CA GLN A 212 41.18 27.14 -16.37
C GLN A 212 39.76 26.70 -16.01
N ARG A 213 39.56 25.90 -14.96
CA ARG A 213 38.21 25.56 -14.43
C ARG A 213 37.49 26.82 -13.97
N VAL A 214 38.16 27.76 -13.30
CA VAL A 214 37.59 29.05 -12.91
C VAL A 214 37.21 29.88 -14.14
N CYS A 215 38.09 29.95 -15.16
CA CYS A 215 37.79 30.62 -16.41
C CYS A 215 36.56 30.06 -17.11
N LEU A 216 36.48 28.72 -17.25
CA LEU A 216 35.33 28.05 -17.84
C LEU A 216 34.06 28.40 -17.08
N ARG A 217 34.07 28.27 -15.74
CA ARG A 217 32.89 28.51 -14.92
C ARG A 217 32.40 29.95 -14.95
N ASN A 218 33.29 30.91 -14.94
CA ASN A 218 32.91 32.32 -14.89
C ASN A 218 32.56 32.93 -16.25
N LEU A 219 33.18 32.45 -17.34
CA LEU A 219 33.04 33.06 -18.65
C LEU A 219 32.16 32.27 -19.63
N TYR A 220 32.23 30.94 -19.60
CA TYR A 220 31.66 30.08 -20.64
C TYR A 220 30.51 29.18 -20.15
N PHE A 221 30.13 29.24 -18.88
CA PHE A 221 29.03 28.48 -18.32
C PHE A 221 27.67 29.02 -18.81
N ILE A 222 26.84 28.13 -19.38
CA ILE A 222 25.52 28.49 -19.90
C ILE A 222 24.36 27.72 -19.19
N GLY A 223 24.66 26.66 -18.43
CA GLY A 223 23.61 25.90 -17.75
C GLY A 223 24.08 24.55 -17.28
N LYS A 224 23.12 23.73 -16.85
CA LYS A 224 23.33 22.36 -16.39
C LYS A 224 22.65 21.35 -17.29
N LEU A 225 23.16 20.11 -17.27
CA LEU A 225 22.54 18.98 -17.97
C LEU A 225 21.20 18.65 -17.30
N ASP A 226 20.14 18.66 -18.09
CA ASP A 226 18.79 18.25 -17.63
C ASP A 226 18.54 16.77 -17.93
N GLU A 227 18.64 15.96 -16.90
CA GLU A 227 18.42 14.52 -16.98
C GLU A 227 16.96 14.12 -16.68
N ARG A 228 16.02 15.07 -16.46
CA ARG A 228 14.61 14.77 -16.11
C ARG A 228 13.91 13.86 -17.13
N ASN A 229 14.28 13.98 -18.40
CA ASN A 229 13.79 13.15 -19.50
C ASN A 229 14.79 12.08 -19.96
N SER A 230 15.79 11.76 -19.14
CA SER A 230 16.73 10.67 -19.46
C SER A 230 15.99 9.33 -19.54
N ALA A 231 16.54 8.37 -20.27
CA ALA A 231 15.98 7.03 -20.41
C ALA A 231 15.71 6.37 -19.05
N ARG A 232 16.58 6.61 -18.07
CA ARG A 232 16.44 6.09 -16.70
C ARG A 232 15.23 6.69 -15.97
N CYS A 233 15.03 7.99 -16.02
CA CYS A 233 13.88 8.66 -15.40
C CYS A 233 12.59 8.34 -16.15
N THR A 234 12.62 8.29 -17.47
CA THR A 234 11.49 7.92 -18.31
C THR A 234 11.05 6.49 -18.08
N PHE A 235 11.98 5.55 -17.97
CA PHE A 235 11.69 4.14 -17.64
C PHE A 235 11.00 4.01 -16.26
N SER A 236 11.52 4.69 -15.23
CA SER A 236 10.90 4.71 -13.89
C SER A 236 9.48 5.27 -13.94
N LYS A 237 9.26 6.35 -14.72
CA LYS A 237 7.93 6.95 -14.89
C LYS A 237 6.94 6.01 -15.57
N TYR A 238 7.36 5.31 -16.63
CA TYR A 238 6.49 4.37 -17.35
C TYR A 238 6.23 3.09 -16.54
N ILE A 239 7.19 2.59 -15.78
CA ILE A 239 6.95 1.47 -14.86
C ILE A 239 5.91 1.85 -13.80
N LEU A 240 6.03 3.01 -13.18
CA LEU A 240 5.05 3.50 -12.21
C LEU A 240 3.67 3.65 -12.85
N LEU A 241 3.60 4.18 -14.06
CA LEU A 241 2.35 4.29 -14.81
C LEU A 241 1.74 2.91 -15.09
N ALA A 242 2.54 1.96 -15.58
CA ALA A 242 2.08 0.60 -15.85
C ALA A 242 1.55 -0.09 -14.58
N LEU A 243 2.30 0.00 -13.47
CA LEU A 243 1.85 -0.54 -12.19
C LEU A 243 0.55 0.12 -11.71
N SER A 244 0.41 1.43 -11.88
CA SER A 244 -0.81 2.16 -11.53
C SER A 244 -2.01 1.71 -12.38
N VAL A 245 -1.81 1.52 -13.68
CA VAL A 245 -2.86 1.00 -14.58
C VAL A 245 -3.27 -0.41 -14.17
N VAL A 246 -2.32 -1.29 -13.84
CA VAL A 246 -2.61 -2.64 -13.34
C VAL A 246 -3.40 -2.60 -12.04
N MET A 247 -3.04 -1.70 -11.11
CA MET A 247 -3.77 -1.52 -9.86
C MET A 247 -5.21 -1.05 -10.10
N VAL A 248 -5.41 -0.04 -10.93
CA VAL A 248 -6.76 0.46 -11.28
C VAL A 248 -7.59 -0.62 -11.99
N ALA A 249 -7.00 -1.35 -12.93
CA ALA A 249 -7.65 -2.45 -13.62
C ALA A 249 -8.06 -3.57 -12.64
N THR A 250 -7.19 -3.92 -11.69
CA THR A 250 -7.49 -4.93 -10.67
C THR A 250 -8.65 -4.49 -9.77
N ILE A 251 -8.68 -3.23 -9.35
CA ILE A 251 -9.78 -2.68 -8.55
C ILE A 251 -11.09 -2.67 -9.37
N GLY A 252 -11.03 -2.25 -10.62
CA GLY A 252 -12.16 -2.29 -11.53
C GLY A 252 -12.71 -3.71 -11.73
N PHE A 253 -11.81 -4.69 -11.88
CA PHE A 253 -12.20 -6.10 -12.01
C PHE A 253 -12.82 -6.65 -10.72
N LYS A 254 -12.27 -6.33 -9.55
CA LYS A 254 -12.87 -6.64 -8.25
C LYS A 254 -14.28 -6.06 -8.12
N PHE A 255 -14.50 -4.88 -8.65
CA PHE A 255 -15.81 -4.25 -8.69
C PHE A 255 -16.82 -5.01 -9.57
N PHE A 256 -16.48 -5.29 -10.81
CA PHE A 256 -17.38 -6.05 -11.69
C PHE A 256 -17.74 -7.41 -11.08
N ALA A 257 -16.78 -8.06 -10.44
CA ALA A 257 -17.02 -9.29 -9.68
C ALA A 257 -18.02 -9.09 -8.52
N ALA A 258 -17.93 -7.97 -7.81
CA ALA A 258 -18.82 -7.65 -6.69
C ALA A 258 -20.27 -7.38 -7.10
N LEU A 259 -20.52 -6.96 -8.35
CA LEU A 259 -21.87 -6.74 -8.86
C LEU A 259 -22.70 -8.03 -8.95
N GLN A 260 -22.06 -9.18 -9.15
CA GLN A 260 -22.69 -10.51 -9.23
C GLN A 260 -24.07 -10.46 -9.91
N PHE A 261 -24.10 -10.35 -11.23
CA PHE A 261 -25.32 -10.19 -12.02
C PHE A 261 -26.30 -11.40 -11.95
N GLY A 262 -25.93 -12.47 -11.25
CA GLY A 262 -26.81 -13.62 -11.01
C GLY A 262 -27.98 -13.25 -10.08
N GLY A 263 -29.19 -13.64 -10.47
CA GLY A 263 -30.39 -13.46 -9.63
C GLY A 263 -30.27 -14.23 -8.32
N ALA A 264 -30.85 -13.66 -7.24
CA ALA A 264 -30.97 -14.37 -5.97
C ALA A 264 -31.93 -15.55 -6.16
N ARG A 265 -31.45 -16.78 -5.98
CA ARG A 265 -32.34 -17.94 -5.87
C ARG A 265 -33.13 -17.87 -4.55
N PRO A 266 -34.41 -18.26 -4.55
CA PRO A 266 -35.17 -18.35 -3.28
C PRO A 266 -34.48 -19.40 -2.38
N PRO A 267 -34.57 -19.26 -1.05
CA PRO A 267 -34.09 -20.27 -0.14
C PRO A 267 -34.90 -21.56 -0.32
N GLU A 268 -34.21 -22.66 -0.57
CA GLU A 268 -34.82 -24.00 -0.73
C GLU A 268 -34.65 -24.78 0.56
N GLU A 269 -35.73 -25.39 1.06
CA GLU A 269 -35.66 -26.28 2.19
C GLU A 269 -34.92 -27.56 1.83
N GLN A 270 -34.05 -28.01 2.70
CA GLN A 270 -33.17 -29.16 2.49
C GLN A 270 -33.20 -30.09 3.71
N ASP A 271 -33.11 -31.38 3.46
CA ASP A 271 -33.20 -32.44 4.48
C ASP A 271 -31.83 -32.84 5.07
N LYS A 272 -30.98 -31.85 5.37
CA LYS A 272 -29.59 -32.09 5.79
C LYS A 272 -29.38 -31.74 7.27
N PHE A 273 -28.60 -32.57 7.97
CA PHE A 273 -28.24 -32.31 9.35
C PHE A 273 -27.04 -31.40 9.47
N VAL A 274 -27.16 -30.37 10.31
CA VAL A 274 -26.17 -29.31 10.46
C VAL A 274 -25.81 -29.12 11.93
N ILE A 275 -24.51 -29.02 12.21
CA ILE A 275 -23.98 -28.58 13.50
C ILE A 275 -23.69 -27.09 13.43
N CYS A 276 -24.21 -26.31 14.35
CA CYS A 276 -23.88 -24.91 14.56
C CYS A 276 -22.91 -24.81 15.73
N GLN A 277 -21.62 -24.62 15.44
CA GLN A 277 -20.55 -24.52 16.43
C GLN A 277 -20.33 -23.08 16.84
N VAL A 278 -20.42 -22.80 18.14
CA VAL A 278 -20.20 -21.48 18.74
C VAL A 278 -19.10 -21.58 19.81
N PRO A 279 -17.87 -21.19 19.54
CA PRO A 279 -16.83 -21.09 20.55
C PRO A 279 -17.04 -19.84 21.40
N CYS A 280 -17.10 -19.99 22.72
CA CYS A 280 -17.28 -18.91 23.70
C CYS A 280 -16.03 -18.77 24.56
N TYR A 281 -15.61 -17.54 24.86
CA TYR A 281 -14.41 -17.27 25.67
C TYR A 281 -14.65 -16.24 26.76
N THR A 282 -14.80 -14.96 26.42
CA THR A 282 -14.96 -13.84 27.36
C THR A 282 -16.07 -12.87 26.96
N GLU A 283 -16.92 -13.30 26.04
CA GLU A 283 -18.04 -12.50 25.55
C GLU A 283 -19.05 -12.24 26.68
N ASP A 284 -19.78 -11.14 26.56
CA ASP A 284 -20.84 -10.78 27.46
C ASP A 284 -22.13 -11.61 27.21
N THR A 285 -22.96 -11.73 28.23
CA THR A 285 -24.21 -12.52 28.16
C THR A 285 -25.15 -12.05 27.06
N ASP A 286 -25.20 -10.74 26.79
CA ASP A 286 -26.09 -10.19 25.76
C ASP A 286 -25.63 -10.54 24.35
N SER A 287 -24.33 -10.55 24.09
CA SER A 287 -23.77 -10.99 22.82
C SER A 287 -24.04 -12.46 22.56
N ILE A 288 -23.75 -13.33 23.55
CA ILE A 288 -24.04 -14.78 23.47
C ILE A 288 -25.54 -15.00 23.25
N ARG A 289 -26.40 -14.29 23.97
CA ARG A 289 -27.85 -14.37 23.82
C ARG A 289 -28.31 -14.02 22.41
N LYS A 290 -27.82 -12.96 21.84
CA LYS A 290 -28.14 -12.56 20.45
C LYS A 290 -27.73 -13.63 19.45
N THR A 291 -26.54 -14.19 19.59
CA THR A 291 -26.02 -15.25 18.72
C THR A 291 -26.89 -16.51 18.83
N VAL A 292 -27.14 -17.01 20.03
CA VAL A 292 -27.96 -18.22 20.26
C VAL A 292 -29.39 -18.02 19.76
N ASN A 293 -30.00 -16.87 20.06
CA ASN A 293 -31.34 -16.52 19.59
C ASN A 293 -31.41 -16.46 18.06
N SER A 294 -30.37 -15.91 17.40
CA SER A 294 -30.33 -15.83 15.94
C SER A 294 -30.25 -17.22 15.32
N LEU A 295 -29.43 -18.11 15.89
CA LEU A 295 -29.29 -19.49 15.44
C LEU A 295 -30.58 -20.31 15.69
N ALA A 296 -31.29 -20.08 16.79
CA ALA A 296 -32.56 -20.70 17.03
C ALA A 296 -33.64 -20.29 16.00
N LYS A 297 -33.69 -18.99 15.65
CA LYS A 297 -34.63 -18.41 14.66
C LYS A 297 -34.34 -18.73 13.20
N LEU A 298 -33.27 -19.46 12.89
CA LEU A 298 -32.96 -19.81 11.49
C LEU A 298 -34.13 -20.58 10.88
N LYS A 299 -34.56 -20.17 9.69
CA LYS A 299 -35.57 -20.83 8.87
C LYS A 299 -35.01 -22.15 8.32
N TYR A 300 -34.95 -23.13 9.20
CA TYR A 300 -34.46 -24.47 8.95
C TYR A 300 -35.10 -25.43 9.97
N ASP A 301 -35.29 -26.68 9.62
CA ASP A 301 -35.90 -27.67 10.53
C ASP A 301 -35.13 -27.76 11.85
N ASP A 302 -35.81 -27.47 12.98
CA ASP A 302 -35.20 -27.43 14.31
C ASP A 302 -34.59 -28.76 14.73
N ARG A 303 -35.18 -29.89 14.30
CA ARG A 303 -34.71 -31.25 14.59
C ARG A 303 -33.40 -31.59 13.87
N ARG A 304 -33.06 -30.84 12.82
CA ARG A 304 -31.86 -31.06 12.00
C ARG A 304 -30.75 -30.08 12.31
N LYS A 305 -30.97 -29.14 13.22
CA LYS A 305 -29.96 -28.24 13.77
C LYS A 305 -29.48 -28.74 15.11
N LEU A 306 -28.21 -28.74 15.39
CA LEU A 306 -27.63 -28.96 16.70
C LEU A 306 -26.75 -27.78 17.06
N LEU A 307 -27.07 -27.08 18.15
CA LEU A 307 -26.21 -25.99 18.65
C LEU A 307 -25.14 -26.60 19.55
N ILE A 308 -23.87 -26.43 19.20
CA ILE A 308 -22.75 -26.85 20.05
C ILE A 308 -22.01 -25.62 20.53
N LEU A 309 -22.14 -25.29 21.82
CA LEU A 309 -21.43 -24.21 22.46
C LEU A 309 -20.20 -24.76 23.19
N ILE A 310 -19.02 -24.24 22.87
CA ILE A 310 -17.77 -24.71 23.47
C ILE A 310 -17.13 -23.57 24.24
N CYS A 311 -17.24 -23.64 25.59
CA CYS A 311 -16.65 -22.65 26.49
C CYS A 311 -15.16 -22.95 26.70
N ASP A 312 -14.28 -22.04 26.26
CA ASP A 312 -12.81 -22.21 26.29
C ASP A 312 -12.25 -21.79 27.66
N GLY A 313 -12.50 -22.60 28.65
CA GLY A 313 -12.04 -22.44 30.03
C GLY A 313 -13.04 -21.77 30.96
N ASN A 314 -12.78 -21.94 32.26
CA ASN A 314 -13.56 -21.31 33.32
C ASN A 314 -13.07 -19.90 33.60
N ILE A 315 -13.45 -18.96 32.74
CA ILE A 315 -12.91 -17.59 32.73
C ILE A 315 -14.04 -16.58 32.88
N VAL A 316 -13.81 -15.58 33.72
CA VAL A 316 -14.69 -14.40 33.85
C VAL A 316 -14.26 -13.33 32.88
N GLY A 317 -15.10 -12.94 31.93
CA GLY A 317 -14.88 -11.86 31.01
C GLY A 317 -14.90 -10.47 31.69
N ALA A 318 -14.29 -9.49 31.07
CA ALA A 318 -14.35 -8.12 31.58
C ALA A 318 -15.79 -7.59 31.55
N GLY A 319 -16.32 -7.24 32.72
CA GLY A 319 -17.72 -6.78 32.87
C GLY A 319 -18.75 -7.89 33.13
N ASN A 320 -18.33 -9.16 33.24
CA ASN A 320 -19.18 -10.25 33.59
C ASN A 320 -19.11 -10.57 35.11
N ASP A 321 -20.26 -10.96 35.70
CA ASP A 321 -20.35 -11.30 37.12
C ASP A 321 -20.01 -12.77 37.39
N ALA A 322 -20.07 -13.64 36.36
CA ALA A 322 -19.83 -15.05 36.45
C ALA A 322 -18.94 -15.59 35.34
N PRO A 323 -18.34 -16.78 35.49
CA PRO A 323 -17.58 -17.43 34.43
C PRO A 323 -18.43 -17.70 33.19
N THR A 324 -17.82 -17.62 32.01
CA THR A 324 -18.53 -17.85 30.72
C THR A 324 -19.32 -19.17 30.67
N PRO A 325 -18.81 -20.32 31.14
CA PRO A 325 -19.61 -21.54 31.16
C PRO A 325 -20.92 -21.40 31.95
N GLN A 326 -20.89 -20.74 33.10
CA GLN A 326 -22.09 -20.53 33.92
C GLN A 326 -23.08 -19.60 33.20
N LEU A 327 -22.59 -18.49 32.61
CA LEU A 327 -23.42 -17.57 31.83
C LEU A 327 -24.14 -18.28 30.66
N VAL A 328 -23.45 -19.21 29.99
CA VAL A 328 -24.00 -19.99 28.89
C VAL A 328 -25.07 -20.96 29.40
N LEU A 329 -24.82 -21.66 30.52
CA LEU A 329 -25.77 -22.61 31.11
C LEU A 329 -27.03 -21.91 31.63
N ASP A 330 -26.86 -20.77 32.32
CA ASP A 330 -27.97 -19.94 32.80
C ASP A 330 -28.83 -19.41 31.64
N LEU A 331 -28.16 -18.97 30.54
CA LEU A 331 -28.84 -18.50 29.33
C LEU A 331 -29.69 -19.59 28.67
N LEU A 332 -29.19 -20.83 28.63
CA LEU A 332 -29.89 -21.96 28.01
C LEU A 332 -30.91 -22.59 28.93
N GLY A 333 -31.01 -22.18 30.20
CA GLY A 333 -31.84 -22.77 31.19
C GLY A 333 -31.47 -24.22 31.53
N ALA A 334 -30.18 -24.55 31.46
CA ALA A 334 -29.68 -25.86 31.77
C ALA A 334 -29.85 -26.17 33.26
N ASP A 335 -30.24 -27.39 33.59
CA ASP A 335 -30.31 -27.84 34.99
C ASP A 335 -28.90 -27.97 35.58
N THR A 336 -28.57 -27.04 36.44
CA THR A 336 -27.26 -26.97 37.13
C THR A 336 -27.36 -27.53 38.57
N SER A 337 -28.51 -28.13 38.95
CA SER A 337 -28.69 -28.69 40.27
C SER A 337 -27.72 -29.83 40.61
N GLN A 338 -27.25 -30.54 39.58
CA GLN A 338 -26.14 -31.48 39.65
C GLN A 338 -25.03 -31.07 38.67
N GLU A 339 -23.85 -30.78 39.21
CA GLU A 339 -22.70 -30.56 38.35
C GLU A 339 -22.33 -31.82 37.56
N ALA A 340 -22.26 -31.72 36.22
CA ALA A 340 -21.82 -32.85 35.40
C ALA A 340 -20.36 -33.23 35.72
N GLU A 341 -20.06 -34.53 35.64
CA GLU A 341 -18.70 -35.02 35.87
C GLU A 341 -17.74 -34.48 34.80
N PRO A 342 -16.51 -34.13 35.17
CA PRO A 342 -15.52 -33.71 34.23
C PRO A 342 -14.86 -34.89 33.49
N TYR A 343 -14.91 -34.92 32.18
CA TYR A 343 -14.32 -35.95 31.33
C TYR A 343 -13.01 -35.50 30.72
N SER A 344 -12.01 -36.38 30.72
CA SER A 344 -10.69 -36.10 30.22
C SER A 344 -10.61 -36.19 28.70
N PHE A 345 -9.77 -35.34 28.11
CA PHE A 345 -9.44 -35.34 26.68
C PHE A 345 -8.05 -34.77 26.41
N VAL A 346 -7.51 -35.06 25.20
CA VAL A 346 -6.23 -34.52 24.73
C VAL A 346 -6.49 -33.20 24.01
N SER A 347 -6.01 -32.10 24.57
CA SER A 347 -6.13 -30.76 24.04
C SER A 347 -4.83 -30.27 23.32
N LEU A 348 -4.92 -29.14 22.63
CA LEU A 348 -3.76 -28.45 22.15
C LEU A 348 -2.99 -27.84 23.31
N GLY A 349 -1.72 -28.22 23.42
CA GLY A 349 -0.84 -27.72 24.47
C GLY A 349 0.47 -28.49 24.52
N GLU A 350 1.46 -27.96 25.21
CA GLU A 350 2.74 -28.63 25.42
C GLU A 350 2.81 -29.20 26.84
N GLY A 351 3.41 -30.37 26.96
CA GLY A 351 3.64 -31.02 28.23
C GLY A 351 2.33 -31.26 29.01
N SER A 352 2.25 -30.77 30.22
CA SER A 352 1.10 -30.97 31.09
C SER A 352 -0.20 -30.31 30.61
N LYS A 353 -0.13 -29.34 29.71
CA LYS A 353 -1.31 -28.67 29.14
C LYS A 353 -2.04 -29.50 28.08
N GLN A 354 -1.44 -30.60 27.58
CA GLN A 354 -2.10 -31.51 26.66
C GLN A 354 -3.28 -32.23 27.33
N HIS A 355 -3.25 -32.43 28.65
CA HIS A 355 -4.35 -33.02 29.37
C HIS A 355 -5.31 -31.96 29.83
N ASN A 356 -6.54 -32.04 29.38
CA ASN A 356 -7.61 -31.13 29.74
C ASN A 356 -8.87 -31.95 30.15
N MET A 357 -9.78 -31.29 30.82
CA MET A 357 -11.06 -31.85 31.21
C MET A 357 -12.18 -30.92 30.80
N ALA A 358 -13.32 -31.49 30.46
CA ALA A 358 -14.54 -30.74 30.16
C ALA A 358 -15.79 -31.43 30.68
N ARG A 359 -16.80 -30.65 30.99
CA ARG A 359 -18.14 -31.09 31.37
C ARG A 359 -19.05 -30.95 30.15
N VAL A 360 -19.98 -31.86 30.00
CA VAL A 360 -20.95 -31.88 28.91
C VAL A 360 -22.36 -31.73 29.45
N TYR A 361 -23.10 -30.79 28.86
CA TYR A 361 -24.52 -30.59 29.17
C TYR A 361 -25.32 -30.61 27.87
N SER A 362 -26.50 -31.18 27.87
CA SER A 362 -27.39 -31.19 26.70
C SER A 362 -28.81 -30.86 27.09
N GLY A 363 -29.60 -30.39 26.16
CA GLY A 363 -30.98 -30.05 26.36
C GLY A 363 -31.66 -29.51 25.12
N LEU A 364 -32.79 -28.90 25.31
CA LEU A 364 -33.58 -28.23 24.29
C LEU A 364 -33.69 -26.75 24.64
N TYR A 365 -33.31 -25.87 23.71
CA TYR A 365 -33.43 -24.43 23.86
C TYR A 365 -34.69 -23.94 23.15
N GLU A 366 -35.57 -23.29 23.91
CA GLU A 366 -36.78 -22.72 23.38
C GLU A 366 -36.69 -21.21 23.22
N HIS A 367 -36.89 -20.73 22.00
CA HIS A 367 -36.93 -19.29 21.73
C HIS A 367 -37.84 -18.97 20.54
N ALA A 368 -38.77 -18.01 20.73
CA ALA A 368 -39.71 -17.52 19.71
C ALA A 368 -40.47 -18.62 18.95
N GLY A 369 -40.85 -19.70 19.64
CA GLY A 369 -41.58 -20.83 19.07
C GLY A 369 -40.70 -21.87 18.36
N HIS A 370 -39.40 -21.72 18.38
CA HIS A 370 -38.43 -22.71 17.93
C HIS A 370 -37.87 -23.52 19.11
N MET A 371 -37.72 -24.81 18.93
CA MET A 371 -37.15 -25.70 19.93
C MET A 371 -35.96 -26.46 19.34
N VAL A 372 -34.76 -26.01 19.68
CA VAL A 372 -33.50 -26.46 19.06
C VAL A 372 -32.66 -27.25 20.08
N PRO A 373 -32.17 -28.46 19.73
CA PRO A 373 -31.28 -29.20 20.62
C PRO A 373 -29.93 -28.50 20.76
N TYR A 374 -29.37 -28.49 21.95
CA TYR A 374 -28.06 -27.95 22.24
C TYR A 374 -27.17 -28.95 22.98
N LEU A 375 -25.86 -28.73 22.83
CA LEU A 375 -24.80 -29.39 23.57
C LEU A 375 -23.79 -28.31 24.02
N VAL A 376 -23.53 -28.24 25.33
CA VAL A 376 -22.52 -27.33 25.90
C VAL A 376 -21.32 -28.15 26.34
N ILE A 377 -20.14 -27.76 25.89
CA ILE A 377 -18.87 -28.35 26.31
C ILE A 377 -18.10 -27.28 27.09
N ALA A 378 -18.10 -27.42 28.42
CA ALA A 378 -17.46 -26.49 29.33
C ALA A 378 -16.07 -27.02 29.72
N LYS A 379 -14.99 -26.46 29.14
CA LYS A 379 -13.62 -26.84 29.49
C LYS A 379 -13.29 -26.31 30.87
N CYS A 380 -13.00 -27.18 31.81
CA CYS A 380 -12.74 -26.84 33.22
C CYS A 380 -11.27 -26.93 33.62
N GLY A 381 -10.41 -27.55 32.80
CA GLY A 381 -9.00 -27.76 33.13
C GLY A 381 -8.79 -28.89 34.12
N ARG A 382 -7.54 -29.12 34.46
CA ARG A 382 -7.18 -30.08 35.52
C ARG A 382 -7.37 -29.43 36.90
N PRO A 383 -7.60 -30.23 37.96
CA PRO A 383 -7.73 -29.69 39.30
C PRO A 383 -6.53 -28.90 39.81
N THR A 384 -5.36 -29.14 39.24
CA THR A 384 -4.09 -28.44 39.55
C THR A 384 -3.87 -27.15 38.78
N GLU A 385 -4.75 -26.82 37.83
CA GLU A 385 -4.58 -25.63 36.97
C GLU A 385 -5.30 -24.44 37.60
N THR A 386 -4.53 -23.46 38.09
CA THR A 386 -5.04 -22.26 38.77
C THR A 386 -5.17 -21.06 37.88
N THR A 387 -4.32 -20.93 36.83
CA THR A 387 -4.31 -19.80 35.92
C THR A 387 -5.08 -20.11 34.65
N LYS A 388 -6.24 -19.47 34.44
CA LYS A 388 -7.14 -19.68 33.31
C LYS A 388 -7.41 -21.15 33.04
N PRO A 389 -8.05 -21.88 34.01
CA PRO A 389 -8.23 -23.31 33.93
C PRO A 389 -9.04 -23.72 32.70
N GLY A 390 -8.55 -24.71 31.96
CA GLY A 390 -9.18 -25.24 30.75
C GLY A 390 -9.00 -24.45 29.46
N ASN A 391 -8.42 -23.27 29.50
CA ASN A 391 -8.23 -22.45 28.31
C ASN A 391 -7.12 -23.01 27.41
N ARG A 392 -7.45 -23.26 26.14
CA ARG A 392 -6.51 -23.72 25.09
C ARG A 392 -6.70 -22.98 23.76
N GLY A 393 -7.61 -22.02 23.69
CA GLY A 393 -7.90 -21.21 22.50
C GLY A 393 -8.98 -21.79 21.58
N LYS A 394 -9.45 -20.96 20.67
CA LYS A 394 -10.51 -21.28 19.70
C LYS A 394 -10.16 -22.48 18.81
N ARG A 395 -8.90 -22.60 18.37
CA ARG A 395 -8.41 -23.72 17.55
C ARG A 395 -8.60 -25.06 18.25
N ASP A 396 -8.35 -25.15 19.57
CA ASP A 396 -8.60 -26.36 20.34
C ASP A 396 -10.11 -26.69 20.41
N SER A 397 -10.96 -25.68 20.56
CA SER A 397 -12.40 -25.87 20.54
C SER A 397 -12.91 -26.42 19.21
N GLN A 398 -12.34 -25.99 18.10
CA GLN A 398 -12.64 -26.58 16.78
C GLN A 398 -12.13 -28.00 16.66
N LEU A 399 -10.91 -28.29 17.14
CA LEU A 399 -10.32 -29.63 17.11
C LEU A 399 -11.08 -30.65 17.94
N VAL A 400 -11.64 -30.29 19.09
CA VAL A 400 -12.49 -31.19 19.89
C VAL A 400 -13.62 -31.76 19.03
N LEU A 401 -14.32 -30.89 18.29
CA LEU A 401 -15.42 -31.32 17.44
C LEU A 401 -14.93 -32.09 16.20
N MET A 402 -13.83 -31.62 15.58
CA MET A 402 -13.26 -32.31 14.41
C MET A 402 -12.80 -33.74 14.75
N ARG A 403 -12.10 -33.91 15.87
CA ARG A 403 -11.64 -35.22 16.36
C ARG A 403 -12.81 -36.14 16.70
N PHE A 404 -13.82 -35.61 17.37
CA PHE A 404 -15.04 -36.35 17.65
C PHE A 404 -15.68 -36.87 16.38
N LEU A 405 -15.95 -36.01 15.39
CA LEU A 405 -16.59 -36.40 14.13
C LEU A 405 -15.73 -37.34 13.30
N ASN A 406 -14.40 -37.19 13.33
CA ASN A 406 -13.46 -38.09 12.67
C ASN A 406 -13.57 -39.50 13.27
N LYS A 407 -13.58 -39.63 14.61
CA LYS A 407 -13.73 -40.93 15.30
C LYS A 407 -15.08 -41.56 15.07
N VAL A 408 -16.15 -40.77 15.06
CA VAL A 408 -17.49 -41.24 14.66
C VAL A 408 -17.50 -41.80 13.25
N HIS A 409 -16.81 -41.11 12.30
CA HIS A 409 -16.78 -41.53 10.90
C HIS A 409 -16.02 -42.84 10.70
N PHE A 410 -14.85 -42.97 11.33
CA PHE A 410 -13.98 -44.13 11.16
C PHE A 410 -14.26 -45.26 12.18
N GLY A 411 -15.16 -45.08 13.13
CA GLY A 411 -15.42 -46.06 14.21
C GLY A 411 -14.20 -46.27 15.13
N LEU A 412 -13.40 -45.22 15.39
CA LEU A 412 -12.21 -45.30 16.19
C LEU A 412 -12.50 -45.22 17.69
N PRO A 413 -11.59 -45.72 18.56
CA PRO A 413 -11.75 -45.59 20.04
C PRO A 413 -11.85 -44.12 20.44
N MET A 414 -12.83 -43.83 21.31
CA MET A 414 -13.12 -42.47 21.80
C MET A 414 -12.50 -42.26 23.19
N CYS A 415 -12.04 -41.02 23.43
CA CYS A 415 -11.68 -40.61 24.78
C CYS A 415 -12.95 -40.40 25.65
N PRO A 416 -12.82 -40.30 27.00
CA PRO A 416 -13.99 -40.14 27.88
C PRO A 416 -14.91 -38.99 27.50
N LEU A 417 -14.38 -37.82 27.15
CA LEU A 417 -15.18 -36.67 26.67
C LEU A 417 -15.93 -36.98 25.37
N GLU A 418 -15.29 -37.59 24.39
CA GLU A 418 -15.91 -37.92 23.11
C GLU A 418 -16.99 -38.97 23.25
N LEU A 419 -16.79 -39.93 24.18
CA LEU A 419 -17.79 -40.96 24.50
C LEU A 419 -19.03 -40.32 25.13
N GLU A 420 -18.84 -39.38 26.06
CA GLU A 420 -19.93 -38.62 26.64
C GLU A 420 -20.68 -37.77 25.62
N MET A 421 -19.94 -37.06 24.74
CA MET A 421 -20.57 -36.33 23.63
C MET A 421 -21.41 -37.26 22.73
N TYR A 422 -20.90 -38.44 22.43
CA TYR A 422 -21.61 -39.45 21.65
C TYR A 422 -22.88 -39.90 22.38
N HIS A 423 -22.78 -40.16 23.69
CA HIS A 423 -23.93 -40.56 24.54
C HIS A 423 -25.01 -39.46 24.54
N GLN A 424 -24.61 -38.21 24.78
CA GLN A 424 -25.54 -37.08 24.86
C GLN A 424 -26.23 -36.82 23.51
N ILE A 425 -25.54 -36.88 22.40
CA ILE A 425 -26.13 -36.65 21.07
C ILE A 425 -27.04 -37.82 20.65
N LYS A 426 -26.58 -39.06 20.84
CA LYS A 426 -27.31 -40.23 20.37
C LYS A 426 -28.45 -40.63 21.28
N ASN A 427 -28.22 -40.68 22.60
CA ASN A 427 -29.16 -41.27 23.55
C ASN A 427 -30.07 -40.22 24.23
N VAL A 428 -29.57 -38.98 24.45
CA VAL A 428 -30.35 -37.91 25.07
C VAL A 428 -31.10 -37.09 24.02
N ILE A 429 -30.36 -36.58 23.01
CA ILE A 429 -30.95 -35.76 21.91
C ILE A 429 -31.65 -36.68 20.89
N GLY A 430 -31.21 -37.92 20.73
CA GLY A 430 -31.85 -38.92 19.89
C GLY A 430 -31.44 -38.92 18.42
N VAL A 431 -30.34 -38.25 18.06
CA VAL A 431 -29.81 -38.17 16.69
C VAL A 431 -28.45 -38.87 16.60
N ASN A 432 -28.27 -39.76 15.63
CA ASN A 432 -26.97 -40.38 15.44
C ASN A 432 -25.94 -39.32 14.94
N PRO A 433 -24.79 -39.14 15.61
CA PRO A 433 -23.77 -38.18 15.21
C PRO A 433 -23.27 -38.37 13.79
N SER A 434 -23.39 -39.59 13.20
CA SER A 434 -23.02 -39.86 11.83
C SER A 434 -23.94 -39.20 10.78
N PHE A 435 -25.09 -38.67 11.14
CA PHE A 435 -26.02 -38.03 10.23
C PHE A 435 -25.63 -36.60 9.87
N TYR A 436 -24.82 -35.93 10.69
CA TYR A 436 -24.40 -34.57 10.42
C TYR A 436 -23.47 -34.49 9.20
N GLU A 437 -23.85 -33.67 8.21
CA GLU A 437 -23.14 -33.51 6.95
C GLU A 437 -22.37 -32.21 6.87
N TYR A 438 -22.80 -31.19 7.65
CA TYR A 438 -22.21 -29.85 7.59
C TYR A 438 -21.95 -29.29 8.98
N ILE A 439 -20.93 -28.43 9.08
CA ILE A 439 -20.63 -27.63 10.26
C ILE A 439 -20.70 -26.16 9.88
N LEU A 440 -21.55 -25.41 10.55
CA LEU A 440 -21.60 -23.95 10.53
C LEU A 440 -20.81 -23.43 11.74
N GLN A 441 -19.75 -22.68 11.49
CA GLN A 441 -18.97 -22.00 12.53
C GLN A 441 -19.44 -20.55 12.65
N VAL A 442 -19.79 -20.14 13.87
CA VAL A 442 -20.28 -18.80 14.20
C VAL A 442 -19.60 -18.32 15.47
N ASP A 443 -19.07 -17.09 15.48
CA ASP A 443 -18.51 -16.51 16.71
C ASP A 443 -19.63 -16.12 17.70
N ALA A 444 -19.31 -16.08 18.99
CA ALA A 444 -20.28 -15.83 20.06
C ALA A 444 -20.83 -14.39 20.11
N ASP A 445 -20.32 -13.49 19.26
CA ASP A 445 -20.77 -12.10 19.07
C ASP A 445 -21.43 -11.86 17.71
N THR A 446 -21.78 -12.93 17.00
CA THR A 446 -22.27 -12.86 15.61
C THR A 446 -23.74 -13.26 15.53
N GLU A 447 -24.57 -12.40 14.95
CA GLU A 447 -25.98 -12.60 14.70
C GLU A 447 -26.22 -13.02 13.24
N VAL A 448 -26.85 -14.17 13.03
CA VAL A 448 -27.07 -14.77 11.71
C VAL A 448 -28.45 -14.45 11.17
N GLU A 449 -28.56 -14.05 9.89
CA GLU A 449 -29.87 -13.83 9.26
C GLU A 449 -30.68 -15.11 9.13
N PRO A 450 -32.03 -15.06 9.29
CA PRO A 450 -32.89 -16.25 9.33
C PRO A 450 -32.79 -17.16 8.10
N THR A 451 -32.52 -16.64 6.91
CA THR A 451 -32.45 -17.43 5.66
C THR A 451 -31.03 -17.86 5.30
N ALA A 452 -30.05 -17.48 6.09
CA ALA A 452 -28.64 -17.68 5.75
C ALA A 452 -28.27 -19.17 5.69
N LEU A 453 -28.64 -19.95 6.69
CA LEU A 453 -28.35 -21.40 6.75
C LEU A 453 -28.94 -22.14 5.54
N THR A 454 -30.21 -21.89 5.25
CA THR A 454 -30.92 -22.53 4.13
C THR A 454 -30.21 -22.28 2.80
N ARG A 455 -29.75 -21.04 2.57
CA ARG A 455 -28.99 -20.66 1.36
C ARG A 455 -27.62 -21.33 1.28
N MET A 456 -26.94 -21.43 2.43
CA MET A 456 -25.64 -22.11 2.50
C MET A 456 -25.77 -23.61 2.21
N VAL A 457 -26.75 -24.28 2.83
CA VAL A 457 -27.01 -25.71 2.59
C VAL A 457 -27.42 -25.95 1.14
N ALA A 458 -28.32 -25.15 0.57
CA ALA A 458 -28.70 -25.25 -0.82
C ALA A 458 -27.49 -25.14 -1.77
N SER A 459 -26.55 -24.22 -1.49
CA SER A 459 -25.32 -24.09 -2.29
C SER A 459 -24.47 -25.37 -2.25
N PHE A 460 -24.36 -26.03 -1.11
CA PHE A 460 -23.67 -27.32 -0.99
C PHE A 460 -24.37 -28.44 -1.73
N VAL A 461 -25.69 -28.49 -1.72
CA VAL A 461 -26.46 -29.52 -2.40
C VAL A 461 -26.34 -29.36 -3.92
N HIS A 462 -26.40 -28.13 -4.43
CA HIS A 462 -26.30 -27.86 -5.86
C HIS A 462 -24.89 -28.14 -6.43
N ASP A 463 -23.85 -27.97 -5.62
CA ASP A 463 -22.48 -28.20 -6.08
C ASP A 463 -21.70 -29.08 -5.10
N LYS A 464 -21.48 -30.32 -5.53
CA LYS A 464 -20.78 -31.34 -4.74
C LYS A 464 -19.29 -31.05 -4.55
N LYS A 465 -18.70 -30.17 -5.39
CA LYS A 465 -17.29 -29.78 -5.30
C LYS A 465 -17.02 -28.70 -4.27
N ILE A 466 -18.03 -28.11 -3.66
CA ILE A 466 -17.85 -27.14 -2.57
C ILE A 466 -17.46 -27.89 -1.30
N ILE A 467 -16.30 -27.54 -0.72
CA ILE A 467 -15.82 -28.06 0.55
C ILE A 467 -16.09 -27.07 1.69
N GLY A 468 -16.02 -25.79 1.43
CA GLY A 468 -16.29 -24.73 2.38
C GLY A 468 -16.93 -23.52 1.73
N LEU A 469 -17.70 -22.78 2.48
CA LEU A 469 -18.28 -21.53 2.01
C LEU A 469 -18.44 -20.52 3.15
N CYS A 470 -18.52 -19.25 2.79
CA CYS A 470 -18.83 -18.18 3.72
C CYS A 470 -19.92 -17.27 3.17
N GLY A 471 -20.57 -16.55 4.05
CA GLY A 471 -21.51 -15.50 3.72
C GLY A 471 -20.92 -14.11 3.83
N GLU A 472 -21.76 -13.10 3.61
CA GLU A 472 -21.44 -11.70 3.79
C GLU A 472 -21.51 -11.34 5.28
N THR A 473 -20.44 -10.75 5.81
CA THR A 473 -20.39 -10.27 7.19
C THR A 473 -20.54 -8.75 7.20
N ALA A 474 -21.55 -8.25 7.89
CA ALA A 474 -21.79 -6.83 8.15
C ALA A 474 -21.50 -6.49 9.61
N ILE A 475 -21.56 -5.21 9.96
CA ILE A 475 -21.30 -4.70 11.30
C ILE A 475 -22.62 -4.38 12.01
N SER A 476 -22.79 -4.81 13.27
CA SER A 476 -23.98 -4.52 14.07
C SER A 476 -23.94 -3.14 14.73
N ASN A 477 -22.76 -2.66 15.12
CA ASN A 477 -22.54 -1.39 15.82
C ASN A 477 -21.99 -0.26 14.93
N GLU A 478 -22.54 -0.15 13.71
CA GLU A 478 -22.05 0.77 12.65
C GLU A 478 -21.87 2.24 13.11
N GLN A 479 -22.81 2.76 13.90
CA GLN A 479 -22.94 4.18 14.25
C GLN A 479 -22.37 4.51 15.63
N GLN A 480 -21.70 3.59 16.30
CA GLN A 480 -21.25 3.75 17.67
C GLN A 480 -20.09 4.76 17.79
N SER A 481 -19.17 4.76 16.84
CA SER A 481 -17.99 5.65 16.81
C SER A 481 -17.46 5.89 15.39
N LEU A 482 -16.60 6.90 15.23
CA LEU A 482 -15.88 7.11 13.95
C LEU A 482 -15.07 5.86 13.56
N THR A 483 -14.50 5.19 14.55
CA THR A 483 -13.74 3.95 14.35
C THR A 483 -14.62 2.84 13.77
N THR A 484 -15.84 2.67 14.27
CA THR A 484 -16.78 1.67 13.73
C THR A 484 -17.27 2.04 12.33
N MET A 485 -17.51 3.33 12.05
CA MET A 485 -17.90 3.79 10.71
C MET A 485 -16.82 3.52 9.65
N LEU A 486 -15.54 3.71 9.97
CA LEU A 486 -14.44 3.36 9.07
C LEU A 486 -14.38 1.85 8.80
N GLN A 487 -14.67 1.04 9.81
CA GLN A 487 -14.69 -0.42 9.66
C GLN A 487 -15.85 -0.91 8.78
N VAL A 488 -16.97 -0.18 8.68
CA VAL A 488 -18.06 -0.53 7.74
C VAL A 488 -17.55 -0.58 6.30
N TYR A 489 -16.75 0.41 5.91
CA TYR A 489 -16.13 0.44 4.59
C TYR A 489 -15.09 -0.67 4.40
N GLU A 490 -14.26 -0.91 5.41
CA GLU A 490 -13.26 -1.98 5.41
C GLU A 490 -13.90 -3.37 5.28
N TYR A 491 -14.97 -3.63 6.03
CA TYR A 491 -15.71 -4.90 5.98
C TYR A 491 -16.37 -5.12 4.62
N TYR A 492 -16.95 -4.07 4.03
CA TYR A 492 -17.47 -4.17 2.67
C TYR A 492 -16.40 -4.60 1.67
N ILE A 493 -15.22 -4.00 1.71
CA ILE A 493 -14.12 -4.39 0.82
C ILE A 493 -13.68 -5.83 1.08
N SER A 494 -13.43 -6.20 2.33
CA SER A 494 -12.83 -7.48 2.70
C SER A 494 -13.81 -8.66 2.67
N HIS A 495 -15.07 -8.46 3.09
CA HIS A 495 -16.06 -9.52 3.23
C HIS A 495 -17.10 -9.59 2.10
N HIS A 496 -17.12 -8.59 1.20
CA HIS A 496 -17.98 -8.63 0.01
C HIS A 496 -17.15 -8.57 -1.27
N MET A 497 -16.47 -7.45 -1.54
CA MET A 497 -15.81 -7.21 -2.82
C MET A 497 -14.68 -8.21 -3.10
N VAL A 498 -13.79 -8.44 -2.13
CA VAL A 498 -12.66 -9.37 -2.29
C VAL A 498 -13.16 -10.81 -2.38
N LYS A 499 -14.12 -11.21 -1.54
CA LYS A 499 -14.68 -12.57 -1.55
C LYS A 499 -15.43 -12.88 -2.84
N ALA A 500 -16.19 -11.93 -3.37
CA ALA A 500 -16.86 -12.08 -4.66
C ALA A 500 -15.84 -12.25 -5.79
N PHE A 501 -14.77 -11.46 -5.77
CA PHE A 501 -13.69 -11.57 -6.76
C PHE A 501 -12.95 -12.92 -6.69
N GLU A 502 -12.50 -13.33 -5.51
CA GLU A 502 -11.82 -14.61 -5.32
C GLU A 502 -12.69 -15.79 -5.77
N SER A 503 -13.98 -15.75 -5.44
CA SER A 503 -14.95 -16.79 -5.81
C SER A 503 -15.08 -16.99 -7.32
N LEU A 504 -14.85 -15.96 -8.14
CA LEU A 504 -14.81 -16.08 -9.61
C LEU A 504 -13.61 -16.90 -10.12
N PHE A 505 -12.49 -16.86 -9.40
CA PHE A 505 -11.30 -17.65 -9.75
C PHE A 505 -11.33 -19.08 -9.20
N GLY A 506 -12.41 -19.45 -8.53
CA GLY A 506 -12.71 -20.81 -8.13
C GLY A 506 -12.47 -21.14 -6.66
N SER A 507 -11.80 -20.30 -5.88
CA SER A 507 -11.60 -20.55 -4.45
C SER A 507 -11.36 -19.27 -3.67
N ILE A 508 -11.86 -19.24 -2.43
CA ILE A 508 -11.63 -18.15 -1.48
C ILE A 508 -10.42 -18.48 -0.63
N THR A 509 -9.49 -17.53 -0.46
CA THR A 509 -8.25 -17.71 0.29
C THR A 509 -8.45 -17.78 1.80
N CYS A 510 -9.54 -17.21 2.31
CA CYS A 510 -9.86 -17.19 3.72
C CYS A 510 -11.38 -17.27 3.94
N LEU A 511 -11.84 -18.30 4.60
CA LEU A 511 -13.21 -18.39 5.13
C LEU A 511 -13.20 -17.75 6.54
N PRO A 512 -13.95 -16.64 6.76
CA PRO A 512 -13.92 -15.93 8.03
C PRO A 512 -14.38 -16.81 9.18
N GLY A 513 -13.66 -16.80 10.30
CA GLY A 513 -13.99 -17.60 11.48
C GLY A 513 -15.31 -17.22 12.17
N CYS A 514 -15.82 -16.00 11.88
CA CYS A 514 -17.10 -15.54 12.43
C CYS A 514 -18.33 -16.11 11.72
N PHE A 515 -18.20 -16.48 10.43
CA PHE A 515 -19.34 -17.02 9.67
C PHE A 515 -18.87 -17.84 8.47
N SER A 516 -18.63 -19.12 8.70
CA SER A 516 -18.20 -20.06 7.66
C SER A 516 -18.85 -21.43 7.86
N MET A 517 -19.02 -22.15 6.76
CA MET A 517 -19.63 -23.48 6.77
C MET A 517 -18.76 -24.46 5.98
N PHE A 518 -18.57 -25.67 6.51
CA PHE A 518 -17.74 -26.70 5.93
C PHE A 518 -18.53 -28.00 5.72
N ARG A 519 -18.18 -28.70 4.64
CA ARG A 519 -18.69 -30.04 4.36
C ARG A 519 -17.85 -31.07 5.11
N ILE A 520 -18.50 -31.92 5.93
CA ILE A 520 -17.82 -32.94 6.74
C ILE A 520 -17.28 -34.04 5.83
N ARG A 521 -18.11 -34.55 4.89
CA ARG A 521 -17.78 -35.65 3.97
C ARG A 521 -18.49 -35.49 2.63
N THR A 522 -18.01 -36.19 1.61
CA THR A 522 -18.63 -36.20 0.28
C THR A 522 -19.99 -36.90 0.32
N PRO A 523 -20.99 -36.45 -0.46
CA PRO A 523 -22.30 -37.08 -0.47
C PRO A 523 -22.29 -38.47 -1.13
N ASP A 524 -21.47 -38.68 -2.14
CA ASP A 524 -21.49 -39.90 -2.97
C ASP A 524 -20.63 -41.02 -2.36
N THR A 525 -19.38 -40.72 -2.04
CA THR A 525 -18.40 -41.74 -1.59
C THR A 525 -18.17 -41.73 -0.09
N GLN A 526 -18.83 -40.83 0.65
CA GLN A 526 -18.62 -40.61 2.09
C GLN A 526 -17.16 -40.35 2.48
N ARG A 527 -16.32 -39.90 1.53
CA ARG A 527 -14.95 -39.56 1.79
C ARG A 527 -14.87 -38.37 2.77
N PRO A 528 -14.10 -38.48 3.85
CA PRO A 528 -13.95 -37.37 4.81
C PRO A 528 -13.23 -36.19 4.14
N LEU A 529 -13.73 -34.99 4.36
CA LEU A 529 -13.17 -33.75 3.85
C LEU A 529 -12.67 -32.87 5.00
N PHE A 530 -13.56 -32.15 5.66
CA PHE A 530 -13.21 -31.28 6.80
C PHE A 530 -12.58 -32.06 7.96
N ILE A 531 -13.02 -33.30 8.16
CA ILE A 531 -12.55 -34.19 9.23
C ILE A 531 -11.47 -35.17 8.75
N ALA A 532 -10.86 -34.97 7.58
CA ALA A 532 -9.83 -35.86 7.07
C ALA A 532 -8.60 -35.86 7.99
N ASN A 533 -7.94 -37.04 8.15
CA ASN A 533 -6.76 -37.18 9.00
C ASN A 533 -5.65 -36.20 8.63
N SER A 534 -5.40 -35.98 7.34
CA SER A 534 -4.39 -35.04 6.85
C SER A 534 -4.66 -33.59 7.29
N VAL A 535 -5.91 -33.14 7.25
CA VAL A 535 -6.28 -31.79 7.71
C VAL A 535 -6.16 -31.72 9.24
N LEU A 536 -6.64 -32.76 9.92
CA LEU A 536 -6.68 -32.81 11.37
C LEU A 536 -5.28 -32.86 11.99
N GLU A 537 -4.36 -33.63 11.43
CA GLU A 537 -2.96 -33.73 11.86
C GLU A 537 -2.23 -32.41 11.68
N ASP A 538 -2.28 -31.80 10.47
CA ASP A 538 -1.66 -30.50 10.23
C ASP A 538 -2.30 -29.41 11.11
N TYR A 539 -3.63 -29.43 11.32
CA TYR A 539 -4.31 -28.44 12.15
C TYR A 539 -4.05 -28.63 13.65
N ALA A 540 -3.76 -29.86 14.08
CA ALA A 540 -3.38 -30.18 15.45
C ALA A 540 -1.89 -29.94 15.77
N GLU A 541 -1.06 -29.58 14.76
CA GLU A 541 0.36 -29.30 14.95
C GLU A 541 0.58 -28.18 15.97
N ASN A 542 1.42 -28.42 16.94
CA ASN A 542 1.68 -27.53 18.06
C ASN A 542 3.16 -27.15 18.19
N ARG A 543 4.06 -27.81 17.45
CA ARG A 543 5.49 -27.50 17.48
C ARG A 543 5.77 -26.24 16.70
N VAL A 544 6.47 -25.32 17.35
CA VAL A 544 6.77 -23.98 16.80
C VAL A 544 8.26 -23.75 16.82
N ASP A 545 8.93 -24.16 15.77
CA ASP A 545 10.39 -24.01 15.62
C ASP A 545 10.79 -22.65 14.99
N THR A 546 9.86 -22.00 14.28
CA THR A 546 10.13 -20.76 13.58
C THR A 546 9.07 -19.70 13.87
N LEU A 547 9.46 -18.41 13.75
CA LEU A 547 8.52 -17.30 13.86
C LEU A 547 7.39 -17.37 12.80
N HIS A 548 7.71 -17.91 11.62
CA HIS A 548 6.72 -18.13 10.56
C HIS A 548 5.61 -19.09 11.03
N LEU A 549 5.97 -20.26 11.54
CA LEU A 549 5.01 -21.24 12.09
C LEU A 549 4.22 -20.66 13.27
N LYS A 550 4.88 -19.91 14.15
CA LYS A 550 4.20 -19.25 15.26
C LYS A 550 3.09 -18.31 14.78
N ASN A 551 3.40 -17.47 13.82
CA ASN A 551 2.41 -16.52 13.28
C ASN A 551 1.30 -17.24 12.49
N LEU A 552 1.65 -18.29 11.77
CA LEU A 552 0.70 -19.10 11.01
C LEU A 552 -0.32 -19.79 11.93
N LEU A 553 0.15 -20.46 13.00
CA LEU A 553 -0.66 -21.30 13.87
C LEU A 553 -1.47 -20.51 14.91
N TYR A 554 -0.93 -19.37 15.40
CA TYR A 554 -1.52 -18.68 16.56
C TYR A 554 -2.24 -17.36 16.24
N LEU A 555 -2.01 -16.75 15.08
CA LEU A 555 -2.58 -15.43 14.76
C LEU A 555 -3.85 -15.47 13.91
N GLY A 556 -4.14 -16.58 13.22
CA GLY A 556 -5.30 -16.68 12.34
C GLY A 556 -5.63 -18.12 12.02
N GLU A 557 -6.34 -18.76 12.93
CA GLU A 557 -6.76 -20.15 12.84
C GLU A 557 -7.69 -20.40 11.66
N ASP A 558 -8.54 -19.45 11.31
CA ASP A 558 -9.50 -19.50 10.20
C ASP A 558 -8.81 -19.50 8.83
N ARG A 559 -7.80 -18.64 8.68
CA ARG A 559 -6.97 -18.60 7.47
C ARG A 559 -6.17 -19.88 7.30
N TYR A 560 -5.57 -20.33 8.38
CA TYR A 560 -4.79 -21.56 8.36
C TYR A 560 -5.65 -22.77 8.04
N LEU A 561 -6.83 -22.89 8.64
CA LEU A 561 -7.79 -23.95 8.33
C LEU A 561 -8.21 -23.94 6.84
N THR A 562 -8.50 -22.75 6.30
CA THR A 562 -8.81 -22.59 4.87
C THR A 562 -7.64 -23.02 3.99
N THR A 563 -6.42 -22.61 4.36
CA THR A 563 -5.19 -23.00 3.65
C THR A 563 -4.99 -24.51 3.63
N LEU A 564 -5.20 -25.19 4.75
CA LEU A 564 -5.10 -26.65 4.83
C LEU A 564 -6.14 -27.35 3.96
N VAL A 565 -7.36 -26.86 4.00
CA VAL A 565 -8.44 -27.42 3.15
C VAL A 565 -8.09 -27.29 1.67
N LEU A 566 -7.58 -26.16 1.22
CA LEU A 566 -7.15 -25.95 -0.17
C LEU A 566 -5.89 -26.75 -0.52
N LYS A 567 -4.99 -26.95 0.43
CA LYS A 567 -3.74 -27.74 0.25
C LYS A 567 -4.02 -29.23 0.04
N HIS A 568 -4.91 -29.80 0.88
CA HIS A 568 -5.20 -31.23 0.86
C HIS A 568 -6.28 -31.64 -0.14
N PHE A 569 -7.12 -30.70 -0.57
CA PHE A 569 -8.24 -30.95 -1.48
C PHE A 569 -8.26 -29.96 -2.66
N PRO A 570 -7.24 -29.96 -3.53
CA PRO A 570 -7.15 -29.02 -4.66
C PRO A 570 -8.26 -29.15 -5.69
N ASP A 571 -8.93 -30.31 -5.78
CA ASP A 571 -10.06 -30.55 -6.69
C ASP A 571 -11.39 -29.96 -6.18
N TYR A 572 -11.42 -29.52 -4.93
CA TYR A 572 -12.58 -28.90 -4.31
C TYR A 572 -12.38 -27.38 -4.26
N LYS A 573 -13.49 -26.68 -4.09
CA LYS A 573 -13.49 -25.21 -4.06
C LYS A 573 -14.15 -24.64 -2.83
N THR A 574 -13.77 -23.43 -2.47
CA THR A 574 -14.42 -22.59 -1.47
C THR A 574 -15.20 -21.46 -2.16
N VAL A 575 -16.40 -21.13 -1.69
CA VAL A 575 -17.34 -20.27 -2.40
C VAL A 575 -17.91 -19.18 -1.48
N PHE A 576 -18.16 -17.99 -2.04
CA PHE A 576 -18.86 -16.91 -1.37
C PHE A 576 -20.37 -16.93 -1.71
N VAL A 577 -21.22 -16.94 -0.68
CA VAL A 577 -22.68 -16.92 -0.82
C VAL A 577 -23.18 -15.55 -0.38
N ARG A 578 -23.32 -14.63 -1.32
CA ARG A 578 -23.68 -13.21 -1.11
C ARG A 578 -24.94 -12.98 -0.27
N HIS A 579 -25.95 -13.84 -0.41
CA HIS A 579 -27.25 -13.68 0.24
C HIS A 579 -27.35 -14.40 1.58
N ALA A 580 -26.32 -15.11 2.00
CA ALA A 580 -26.20 -15.61 3.37
C ALA A 580 -25.46 -14.54 4.17
N ARG A 581 -26.13 -13.92 5.14
CA ARG A 581 -25.59 -12.76 5.85
C ARG A 581 -25.54 -12.97 7.35
N CYS A 582 -24.59 -12.30 7.96
CA CYS A 582 -24.50 -12.15 9.41
C CYS A 582 -24.02 -10.74 9.77
N THR A 583 -24.27 -10.36 11.02
CA THR A 583 -23.74 -9.13 11.62
C THR A 583 -22.90 -9.47 12.83
N THR A 584 -21.74 -8.82 12.96
CA THR A 584 -20.82 -9.01 14.10
C THR A 584 -20.50 -7.67 14.75
N THR A 585 -20.07 -7.69 16.00
CA THR A 585 -19.67 -6.48 16.73
C THR A 585 -18.20 -6.21 16.52
N VAL A 586 -17.87 -4.97 16.20
CA VAL A 586 -16.48 -4.55 15.95
C VAL A 586 -15.97 -3.60 17.03
N PRO A 587 -14.65 -3.52 17.25
CA PRO A 587 -14.07 -2.61 18.23
C PRO A 587 -14.42 -1.14 17.96
N ASP A 588 -14.87 -0.43 18.96
CA ASP A 588 -15.15 1.00 18.94
C ASP A 588 -13.90 1.85 19.21
N SER A 589 -12.91 1.26 19.89
CA SER A 589 -11.66 1.90 20.30
C SER A 589 -10.55 1.69 19.26
N TRP A 590 -9.89 2.79 18.89
CA TRP A 590 -8.76 2.79 17.95
C TRP A 590 -7.60 1.89 18.39
N ARG A 591 -7.30 1.86 19.69
CA ARG A 591 -6.22 1.04 20.25
C ARG A 591 -6.49 -0.46 20.09
N VAL A 592 -7.73 -0.89 20.31
CA VAL A 592 -8.14 -2.29 20.15
C VAL A 592 -8.15 -2.65 18.68
N LEU A 593 -8.66 -1.78 17.81
CA LEU A 593 -8.65 -1.95 16.36
C LEU A 593 -7.22 -2.18 15.83
N LEU A 594 -6.28 -1.33 16.17
CA LEU A 594 -4.87 -1.48 15.72
C LEU A 594 -4.26 -2.80 16.18
N SER A 595 -4.53 -3.22 17.42
CA SER A 595 -4.08 -4.51 17.94
C SER A 595 -4.66 -5.69 17.15
N GLN A 596 -5.94 -5.62 16.80
CA GLN A 596 -6.63 -6.64 16.01
C GLN A 596 -6.09 -6.68 14.57
N ARG A 597 -5.93 -5.53 13.90
CA ARG A 597 -5.41 -5.44 12.52
C ARG A 597 -3.96 -5.90 12.41
N ARG A 598 -3.15 -5.61 13.42
CA ARG A 598 -1.78 -6.13 13.50
C ARG A 598 -1.74 -7.66 13.43
N ARG A 599 -2.63 -8.35 14.17
CA ARG A 599 -2.74 -9.81 14.11
C ARG A 599 -3.20 -10.29 12.73
N TRP A 600 -4.20 -9.63 12.15
CA TRP A 600 -4.76 -10.02 10.86
C TRP A 600 -3.76 -9.86 9.72
N ILE A 601 -3.04 -8.74 9.65
CA ILE A 601 -2.03 -8.50 8.63
C ILE A 601 -0.91 -9.55 8.70
N ASN A 602 -0.37 -9.80 9.89
CA ASN A 602 0.65 -10.82 10.07
C ASN A 602 0.16 -12.20 9.64
N SER A 603 -1.03 -12.61 10.09
CA SER A 603 -1.63 -13.87 9.66
C SER A 603 -1.82 -13.93 8.14
N THR A 604 -2.31 -12.84 7.53
CA THR A 604 -2.52 -12.77 6.07
C THR A 604 -1.23 -13.03 5.30
N VAL A 605 -0.16 -12.32 5.61
CA VAL A 605 1.13 -12.47 4.91
C VAL A 605 1.62 -13.92 4.99
N HIS A 606 1.64 -14.50 6.19
CA HIS A 606 2.17 -15.85 6.39
C HIS A 606 1.32 -16.92 5.69
N ASN A 607 -0.01 -16.80 5.72
CA ASN A 607 -0.92 -17.74 5.06
C ASN A 607 -0.88 -17.61 3.53
N LEU A 608 -0.79 -16.39 2.98
CA LEU A 608 -0.66 -16.19 1.54
C LEU A 608 0.67 -16.76 1.01
N VAL A 609 1.76 -16.64 1.77
CA VAL A 609 3.05 -17.26 1.42
C VAL A 609 2.92 -18.79 1.40
N GLU A 610 2.22 -19.39 2.36
CA GLU A 610 1.99 -20.84 2.38
C GLU A 610 1.13 -21.30 1.20
N LEU A 611 0.08 -20.55 0.85
CA LEU A 611 -0.74 -20.83 -0.33
C LEU A 611 0.07 -20.75 -1.64
N LEU A 612 0.99 -19.80 -1.78
CA LEU A 612 1.86 -19.72 -2.95
C LEU A 612 2.78 -20.92 -3.10
N ARG A 613 3.19 -21.54 -1.98
CA ARG A 613 4.01 -22.75 -1.96
C ARG A 613 3.24 -24.02 -2.31
N THR A 614 1.92 -23.97 -2.24
CA THR A 614 1.06 -25.13 -2.56
C THR A 614 1.21 -25.51 -4.03
N PRO A 615 1.52 -26.78 -4.35
CA PRO A 615 1.86 -27.20 -5.72
C PRO A 615 0.69 -27.10 -6.69
N GLN A 616 -0.54 -27.33 -6.23
CA GLN A 616 -1.75 -27.30 -7.06
C GLN A 616 -2.72 -26.25 -6.52
N LEU A 617 -2.89 -25.16 -7.28
CA LEU A 617 -3.93 -24.17 -7.10
C LEU A 617 -4.71 -24.04 -8.42
N CYS A 618 -6.03 -23.88 -8.30
CA CYS A 618 -6.97 -23.83 -9.42
C CYS A 618 -6.63 -22.73 -10.45
N GLY A 619 -6.79 -23.02 -11.75
CA GLY A 619 -6.73 -22.04 -12.85
C GLY A 619 -5.44 -22.08 -13.68
N PHE A 620 -5.43 -21.30 -14.77
CA PHE A 620 -4.34 -21.25 -15.75
C PHE A 620 -3.81 -19.82 -15.92
N CYS A 621 -2.50 -19.62 -15.83
CA CYS A 621 -1.78 -18.37 -16.07
C CYS A 621 -2.34 -17.19 -15.22
N LEU A 622 -2.72 -16.07 -15.84
CA LEU A 622 -3.29 -14.88 -15.18
C LEU A 622 -4.69 -15.10 -14.59
N PHE A 623 -5.39 -16.16 -15.03
CA PHE A 623 -6.68 -16.58 -14.47
C PHE A 623 -6.51 -17.67 -13.40
N SER A 624 -5.34 -17.80 -12.84
CA SER A 624 -5.02 -18.75 -11.78
C SER A 624 -5.25 -18.12 -10.41
N MET A 625 -5.73 -18.94 -9.47
CA MET A 625 -5.80 -18.57 -8.05
C MET A 625 -4.44 -18.18 -7.48
N ARG A 626 -3.34 -18.76 -7.98
CA ARG A 626 -1.97 -18.38 -7.61
C ARG A 626 -1.65 -16.92 -7.94
N PHE A 627 -2.13 -16.42 -9.09
CA PHE A 627 -1.97 -15.02 -9.47
C PHE A 627 -2.73 -14.09 -8.52
N VAL A 628 -3.95 -14.45 -8.14
CA VAL A 628 -4.77 -13.70 -7.16
C VAL A 628 -4.06 -13.62 -5.81
N VAL A 629 -3.56 -14.76 -5.31
CA VAL A 629 -2.82 -14.84 -4.04
C VAL A 629 -1.54 -13.99 -4.09
N MET A 630 -0.80 -14.03 -5.22
CA MET A 630 0.39 -13.19 -5.41
C MET A 630 0.04 -11.70 -5.41
N LEU A 631 -1.03 -11.29 -6.08
CA LEU A 631 -1.50 -9.90 -6.08
C LEU A 631 -1.90 -9.41 -4.68
N ASP A 632 -2.60 -10.24 -3.91
CA ASP A 632 -3.03 -9.89 -2.56
C ASP A 632 -1.83 -9.80 -1.60
N LEU A 633 -0.86 -10.70 -1.72
CA LEU A 633 0.40 -10.63 -0.97
C LEU A 633 1.17 -9.35 -1.30
N LEU A 634 1.34 -9.05 -2.59
CA LEU A 634 2.04 -7.85 -3.06
C LEU A 634 1.34 -6.57 -2.57
N SER A 635 0.01 -6.52 -2.68
CA SER A 635 -0.80 -5.40 -2.20
C SER A 635 -0.63 -5.19 -0.69
N THR A 636 -0.61 -6.27 0.09
CA THR A 636 -0.44 -6.21 1.54
C THR A 636 0.95 -5.70 1.94
N ILE A 637 2.01 -6.10 1.21
CA ILE A 637 3.39 -5.66 1.47
C ILE A 637 3.59 -4.19 1.05
N ILE A 638 2.97 -3.74 -0.05
CA ILE A 638 3.12 -2.39 -0.58
C ILE A 638 2.29 -1.36 0.21
N ALA A 639 1.20 -1.76 0.86
CA ALA A 639 0.32 -0.84 1.58
C ALA A 639 1.04 0.10 2.58
N PRO A 640 1.98 -0.33 3.43
CA PRO A 640 2.73 0.56 4.32
C PRO A 640 3.59 1.57 3.55
N VAL A 641 4.17 1.16 2.41
CA VAL A 641 4.98 2.04 1.55
C VAL A 641 4.10 3.14 0.94
N THR A 642 2.90 2.80 0.52
CA THR A 642 1.92 3.77 -0.01
C THR A 642 1.55 4.82 1.01
N ILE A 643 1.31 4.42 2.27
CA ILE A 643 1.01 5.34 3.38
C ILE A 643 2.23 6.25 3.66
N GLY A 644 3.44 5.67 3.73
CA GLY A 644 4.67 6.44 3.92
C GLY A 644 4.90 7.46 2.80
N TYR A 645 4.64 7.07 1.54
CA TYR A 645 4.72 7.98 0.40
C TYR A 645 3.70 9.12 0.47
N LEU A 646 2.48 8.84 0.91
CA LEU A 646 1.43 9.84 1.08
C LEU A 646 1.81 10.87 2.15
N VAL A 647 2.35 10.42 3.28
CA VAL A 647 2.88 11.31 4.33
C VAL A 647 4.03 12.16 3.80
N TYR A 648 5.00 11.55 3.10
CA TYR A 648 6.10 12.25 2.46
C TYR A 648 5.60 13.34 1.49
N LEU A 649 4.60 13.03 0.67
CA LEU A 649 4.01 13.94 -0.29
C LEU A 649 3.36 15.15 0.39
N VAL A 650 2.62 14.92 1.48
CA VAL A 650 2.01 15.99 2.29
C VAL A 650 3.10 16.89 2.91
N VAL A 651 4.16 16.30 3.44
CA VAL A 651 5.28 17.06 4.04
C VAL A 651 5.99 17.92 2.98
N VAL A 652 6.34 17.36 1.84
CA VAL A 652 7.03 18.09 0.74
C VAL A 652 6.17 19.26 0.24
N VAL A 653 4.88 19.06 0.06
CA VAL A 653 3.96 20.14 -0.37
C VAL A 653 3.85 21.23 0.69
N SER A 654 3.82 20.85 1.99
CA SER A 654 3.59 21.80 3.09
C SER A 654 4.85 22.59 3.49
N VAL A 655 6.04 21.97 3.41
CA VAL A 655 7.29 22.57 3.94
C VAL A 655 8.11 23.22 2.82
N ASP A 656 8.29 22.56 1.68
CA ASP A 656 9.19 23.01 0.63
C ASP A 656 8.51 23.93 -0.41
N GLY A 657 7.21 24.19 -0.31
CA GLY A 657 6.46 24.96 -1.33
C GLY A 657 6.57 24.36 -2.74
N GLY A 658 6.88 23.06 -2.82
CA GLY A 658 7.09 22.34 -4.07
C GLY A 658 5.82 22.30 -4.93
N SER A 659 6.00 22.17 -6.24
CA SER A 659 4.89 21.97 -7.17
C SER A 659 4.11 20.72 -6.76
N ILE A 660 2.83 20.86 -6.54
CA ILE A 660 1.92 19.74 -6.21
C ILE A 660 2.05 18.67 -7.31
N PRO A 661 2.39 17.43 -7.01
CA PRO A 661 2.43 16.35 -7.99
C PRO A 661 0.99 15.96 -8.38
N PHE A 662 0.37 16.80 -9.20
CA PHE A 662 -1.04 16.74 -9.58
C PHE A 662 -1.44 15.36 -10.13
N THR A 663 -0.57 14.74 -10.95
CA THR A 663 -0.82 13.40 -11.51
C THR A 663 -0.95 12.32 -10.45
N SER A 664 -0.09 12.33 -9.41
CA SER A 664 -0.13 11.35 -8.32
C SER A 664 -1.36 11.53 -7.44
N ILE A 665 -1.74 12.77 -7.15
CA ILE A 665 -2.94 13.09 -6.36
C ILE A 665 -4.19 12.72 -7.15
N MET A 666 -4.28 13.04 -8.43
CA MET A 666 -5.42 12.68 -9.27
C MET A 666 -5.59 11.16 -9.40
N LEU A 667 -4.49 10.41 -9.53
CA LEU A 667 -4.55 8.95 -9.58
C LEU A 667 -5.06 8.37 -8.24
N LEU A 668 -4.55 8.88 -7.12
CA LEU A 668 -5.00 8.46 -5.79
C LEU A 668 -6.48 8.78 -5.56
N ALA A 669 -6.90 10.00 -5.91
CA ALA A 669 -8.29 10.43 -5.83
C ALA A 669 -9.22 9.59 -6.73
N ALA A 670 -8.77 9.23 -7.93
CA ALA A 670 -9.51 8.36 -8.82
C ALA A 670 -9.71 6.96 -8.22
N ILE A 671 -8.66 6.36 -7.63
CA ILE A 671 -8.74 5.03 -7.01
C ILE A 671 -9.72 5.05 -5.83
N TYR A 672 -9.51 5.93 -4.87
CA TYR A 672 -10.37 5.99 -3.67
C TYR A 672 -11.77 6.51 -3.98
N GLY A 673 -11.92 7.47 -4.89
CA GLY A 673 -13.21 7.96 -5.36
C GLY A 673 -14.03 6.87 -6.04
N PHE A 674 -13.40 6.07 -6.89
CA PHE A 674 -14.06 4.93 -7.54
C PHE A 674 -14.52 3.89 -6.52
N GLN A 675 -13.68 3.53 -5.54
CA GLN A 675 -14.05 2.62 -4.46
C GLN A 675 -15.21 3.17 -3.61
N ALA A 676 -15.20 4.47 -3.30
CA ALA A 676 -16.27 5.11 -2.54
C ALA A 676 -17.61 5.11 -3.31
N ILE A 677 -17.58 5.38 -4.60
CA ILE A 677 -18.79 5.31 -5.47
C ILE A 677 -19.38 3.91 -5.46
N ILE A 678 -18.55 2.89 -5.58
CA ILE A 678 -18.97 1.49 -5.55
C ILE A 678 -19.63 1.13 -4.21
N PHE A 679 -19.03 1.54 -3.11
CA PHE A 679 -19.57 1.34 -1.76
C PHE A 679 -20.93 2.01 -1.60
N LEU A 680 -21.08 3.25 -2.07
CA LEU A 680 -22.36 3.98 -2.02
C LEU A 680 -23.44 3.30 -2.87
N LEU A 681 -23.10 2.81 -4.07
CA LEU A 681 -24.02 2.07 -4.91
C LEU A 681 -24.48 0.76 -4.27
N HIS A 682 -23.57 0.03 -3.64
CA HIS A 682 -23.90 -1.20 -2.90
C HIS A 682 -24.85 -0.89 -1.74
N ARG A 683 -24.58 0.15 -0.95
CA ARG A 683 -25.41 0.55 0.19
C ARG A 683 -26.79 1.06 -0.25
N ALA A 684 -26.88 1.78 -1.37
CA ALA A 684 -28.15 2.21 -1.96
C ALA A 684 -29.01 1.03 -2.43
N ASN A 685 -28.41 0.02 -3.06
CA ASN A 685 -29.10 -1.21 -3.44
C ASN A 685 -29.57 -2.01 -2.22
N LEU A 686 -28.78 -2.05 -1.15
CA LEU A 686 -29.14 -2.69 0.11
C LEU A 686 -30.33 -1.97 0.76
N ALA A 687 -30.34 -0.65 0.80
CA ALA A 687 -31.44 0.17 1.32
C ALA A 687 -32.73 -0.04 0.52
N ARG A 688 -32.67 -0.11 -0.80
CA ARG A 688 -33.81 -0.44 -1.67
C ARG A 688 -34.34 -1.86 -1.39
N PHE A 689 -33.46 -2.83 -1.20
CA PHE A 689 -33.85 -4.21 -0.88
C PHE A 689 -34.58 -4.29 0.46
N VAL A 690 -34.08 -3.63 1.49
CA VAL A 690 -34.74 -3.54 2.81
C VAL A 690 -36.08 -2.81 2.74
N PHE A 691 -36.20 -1.78 1.89
CA PHE A 691 -37.45 -1.05 1.69
C PHE A 691 -38.52 -1.88 0.94
N ILE A 692 -38.11 -2.75 0.02
CA ILE A 692 -39.02 -3.66 -0.71
C ILE A 692 -39.45 -4.85 0.17
N MET A 693 -38.62 -5.23 1.17
CA MET A 693 -38.93 -6.32 2.11
C MET A 693 -39.75 -5.87 3.32
N ARG A 694 -39.93 -4.57 3.56
CA ARG A 694 -40.87 -4.00 4.52
C ARG A 694 -42.23 -3.75 3.87
#